data_76354999e62a9df3149922876418f50f
#
_entry.id   76354999e62a9df3149922876418f50f
#
_cell.length_a   1.000
_cell.length_b   1.000
_cell.length_c   1.000
_cell.angle_alpha   90.00
_cell.angle_beta   90.00
_cell.angle_gamma   90.00
#
_symmetry.space_group_name_H-M   'P 1'
#
loop_
_entity.id
_entity.type
_entity.pdbx_description
1 polymer ?
#
loop_
_entity_poly.entity_id
_entity_poly.type
_entity_poly.pdbx_seq_one_letter_code
_entity_poly.pdbx_strand_id
1 'polypeptide(L)'
;MQHVTAFTSPQTAPVAPLTVPKRSLWILNSWRDLILYVGTPLLLVPMFALAQTRWSAQDIYLFVAAFGATGHHLPGMIRAYGDRALFERFRWRFIFAPIFLVAVCVAFTGWDLKGIVLIVFFWGVWHGMMQTYGFCRIYDAKTGSFAALTRRLDFATCGIWFAAAVLLSSQRMADTLETYYASGGPYIPPWLLHNLQQIMLAVALAVSVLFLANFARMWLSGKRPNPVKLALLGTSICFWWYCNNGVANILAGIALFEAFHDVQYLSLVWIYNRSRVEKDSSIGGFMRFVFRRSGSLVGLYIGLVFAYGSLGYFKEAEIETIKRFLTGVVAASGLLHFYYDGFIWKVRERSTREHLGLAGGSKSAASSEFLPGWLLHGLKWVTVFVIPLGALWIGQTRGTTPEVERAASVVQDVPASARARVRYGLALQKADRFDEAEEQFRIALRMDPTAEKAHYGLGHVLLAESKLNEAAGEMEEALRQDPRNGEFHSDYGYVLERLGRKDEAIAEYERGTQLNPKSGKVHYNYAMFLALNGKLDQAIAEFQMVLRHDPNHPEVHYHLGLALFAKGDLEGAKIHYLETARLDPKAPVHNNLGVVYMRLGQTSEAIAQFNEALRLQPDNATAAENLRFALSRETHDSSTPR
;
A
#
# COMPACT_ATOMS: atom_id res chain seq x y z
N MET A 1 -68.00 -56.26 -43.12
CA MET A 1 -66.81 -55.81 -43.88
C MET A 1 -66.26 -54.60 -43.12
N GLN A 2 -65.28 -54.83 -42.28
CA GLN A 2 -64.62 -53.78 -41.51
C GLN A 2 -63.22 -53.61 -42.11
N HIS A 3 -62.90 -52.40 -42.58
CA HIS A 3 -61.57 -52.02 -43.04
C HIS A 3 -60.68 -51.74 -41.84
N VAL A 4 -59.65 -52.55 -41.67
CA VAL A 4 -58.56 -52.30 -40.73
C VAL A 4 -57.52 -51.47 -41.44
N THR A 5 -57.33 -50.21 -41.09
CA THR A 5 -56.25 -49.35 -41.55
C THR A 5 -55.00 -49.63 -40.66
N ALA A 6 -53.94 -50.10 -41.28
CA ALA A 6 -52.63 -50.31 -40.65
C ALA A 6 -51.95 -48.95 -40.39
N PHE A 7 -51.65 -48.65 -39.12
CA PHE A 7 -50.78 -47.56 -38.71
C PHE A 7 -49.31 -47.89 -39.01
N THR A 8 -48.69 -47.25 -39.97
CA THR A 8 -47.25 -47.27 -40.19
C THR A 8 -46.59 -46.36 -39.15
N SER A 9 -45.75 -46.95 -38.32
CA SER A 9 -44.89 -46.22 -37.37
C SER A 9 -43.91 -45.31 -38.12
N PRO A 10 -43.67 -44.04 -37.69
CA PRO A 10 -42.68 -43.20 -38.30
C PRO A 10 -41.26 -43.72 -38.05
N GLN A 11 -40.53 -43.95 -39.16
CA GLN A 11 -39.09 -44.24 -39.12
C GLN A 11 -38.38 -43.08 -38.43
N THR A 12 -37.77 -43.36 -37.26
CA THR A 12 -36.84 -42.46 -36.59
C THR A 12 -35.62 -42.26 -37.49
N ALA A 13 -35.43 -41.04 -38.01
CA ALA A 13 -34.22 -40.66 -38.71
C ALA A 13 -32.98 -40.93 -37.81
N PRO A 14 -31.85 -41.44 -38.36
CA PRO A 14 -30.66 -41.68 -37.58
C PRO A 14 -30.19 -40.37 -36.96
N VAL A 15 -30.17 -40.35 -35.63
CA VAL A 15 -29.58 -39.25 -34.87
C VAL A 15 -28.11 -39.16 -35.24
N ALA A 16 -27.70 -38.08 -35.93
CA ALA A 16 -26.34 -37.82 -36.27
C ALA A 16 -25.47 -37.94 -35.01
N PRO A 17 -24.32 -38.65 -35.07
CA PRO A 17 -23.47 -38.81 -33.91
C PRO A 17 -23.06 -37.42 -33.41
N LEU A 18 -23.40 -37.11 -32.14
CA LEU A 18 -22.95 -35.93 -31.46
C LEU A 18 -21.42 -35.85 -31.59
N THR A 19 -20.93 -35.02 -32.49
CA THR A 19 -19.49 -34.76 -32.63
C THR A 19 -19.03 -34.19 -31.29
N VAL A 20 -18.31 -35.00 -30.52
CA VAL A 20 -17.66 -34.55 -29.28
C VAL A 20 -16.72 -33.42 -29.69
N PRO A 21 -16.92 -32.21 -29.20
CA PRO A 21 -16.09 -31.09 -29.61
C PRO A 21 -14.64 -31.40 -29.29
N LYS A 22 -13.76 -31.22 -30.32
CA LYS A 22 -12.33 -31.48 -30.25
C LYS A 22 -11.77 -30.77 -29.01
N ARG A 23 -11.25 -31.48 -28.01
CA ARG A 23 -10.74 -30.94 -26.75
C ARG A 23 -9.63 -29.96 -27.05
N SER A 24 -9.82 -28.68 -26.68
CA SER A 24 -8.80 -27.64 -26.82
C SER A 24 -7.89 -27.64 -25.60
N LEU A 25 -6.56 -27.52 -25.80
CA LEU A 25 -5.60 -27.31 -24.72
C LEU A 25 -5.70 -25.89 -24.09
N TRP A 26 -6.29 -24.97 -24.82
CA TRP A 26 -6.27 -23.52 -24.54
C TRP A 26 -7.61 -23.03 -23.96
N ILE A 27 -7.54 -22.01 -23.10
CA ILE A 27 -8.73 -21.31 -22.62
C ILE A 27 -9.33 -20.49 -23.77
N LEU A 28 -8.50 -19.70 -24.44
CA LEU A 28 -8.83 -18.86 -25.60
C LEU A 28 -8.28 -19.46 -26.89
N ASN A 29 -6.98 -19.29 -27.08
CA ASN A 29 -6.16 -19.86 -28.16
C ASN A 29 -4.68 -19.80 -27.74
N SER A 30 -3.81 -20.43 -28.53
CA SER A 30 -2.40 -20.60 -28.15
C SER A 30 -1.67 -19.28 -27.85
N TRP A 31 -1.77 -18.31 -28.74
CA TRP A 31 -1.02 -17.07 -28.60
C TRP A 31 -1.57 -16.16 -27.47
N ARG A 32 -2.90 -16.11 -27.29
CA ARG A 32 -3.50 -15.30 -26.19
C ARG A 32 -3.22 -15.89 -24.83
N ASP A 33 -3.36 -17.19 -24.67
CA ASP A 33 -3.05 -17.85 -23.40
C ASP A 33 -1.56 -17.70 -23.05
N LEU A 34 -0.67 -17.83 -24.06
CA LEU A 34 0.75 -17.65 -23.85
C LEU A 34 1.11 -16.21 -23.48
N ILE A 35 0.50 -15.21 -24.09
CA ILE A 35 0.77 -13.80 -23.76
C ILE A 35 0.12 -13.39 -22.43
N LEU A 36 -1.20 -13.65 -22.24
CA LEU A 36 -1.95 -13.12 -21.12
C LEU A 36 -1.78 -13.91 -19.81
N TYR A 37 -1.49 -15.21 -19.89
CA TYR A 37 -1.49 -16.07 -18.71
C TYR A 37 -0.12 -16.67 -18.37
N VAL A 38 0.75 -16.87 -19.34
CA VAL A 38 2.06 -17.50 -19.13
C VAL A 38 3.20 -16.48 -19.33
N GLY A 39 3.23 -15.79 -20.46
CA GLY A 39 4.33 -14.93 -20.88
C GLY A 39 4.29 -13.49 -20.40
N THR A 40 3.24 -13.07 -19.71
CA THR A 40 3.09 -11.69 -19.17
C THR A 40 4.32 -11.21 -18.39
N PRO A 41 4.99 -12.02 -17.55
CA PRO A 41 6.21 -11.59 -16.86
C PRO A 41 7.32 -11.12 -17.79
N LEU A 42 7.46 -11.75 -18.97
CA LEU A 42 8.49 -11.38 -19.96
C LEU A 42 8.25 -9.96 -20.55
N LEU A 43 7.03 -9.47 -20.51
CA LEU A 43 6.66 -8.12 -20.92
C LEU A 43 6.77 -7.14 -19.75
N LEU A 44 6.31 -7.53 -18.57
CA LEU A 44 6.25 -6.65 -17.39
C LEU A 44 7.65 -6.31 -16.86
N VAL A 45 8.57 -7.27 -16.78
CA VAL A 45 9.91 -7.02 -16.21
C VAL A 45 10.65 -5.92 -16.96
N PRO A 46 10.81 -5.94 -18.31
CA PRO A 46 11.47 -4.86 -19.02
C PRO A 46 10.68 -3.54 -18.99
N MET A 47 9.33 -3.58 -18.96
CA MET A 47 8.51 -2.38 -18.81
C MET A 47 8.75 -1.70 -17.46
N PHE A 48 8.81 -2.46 -16.38
CA PHE A 48 9.09 -1.95 -15.05
C PHE A 48 10.53 -1.43 -14.93
N ALA A 49 11.51 -2.13 -15.50
CA ALA A 49 12.88 -1.64 -15.56
C ALA A 49 12.97 -0.29 -16.28
N LEU A 50 12.26 -0.13 -17.40
CA LEU A 50 12.17 1.14 -18.12
C LEU A 50 11.42 2.20 -17.29
N ALA A 51 10.35 1.85 -16.61
CA ALA A 51 9.60 2.77 -15.75
C ALA A 51 10.46 3.31 -14.61
N GLN A 52 11.27 2.46 -13.97
CA GLN A 52 12.18 2.84 -12.88
C GLN A 52 13.28 3.81 -13.31
N THR A 53 13.55 3.98 -14.60
CA THR A 53 14.46 5.05 -15.08
C THR A 53 13.85 6.45 -14.99
N ARG A 54 12.53 6.58 -14.79
CA ARG A 54 11.80 7.85 -14.80
C ARG A 54 10.97 8.12 -13.55
N TRP A 55 10.56 7.05 -12.84
CA TRP A 55 9.70 7.13 -11.65
C TRP A 55 10.31 6.32 -10.52
N SER A 56 10.08 6.77 -9.29
CA SER A 56 10.48 6.02 -8.10
C SER A 56 9.69 4.70 -7.98
N ALA A 57 10.26 3.73 -7.24
CA ALA A 57 9.54 2.49 -6.95
C ALA A 57 8.22 2.75 -6.19
N GLN A 58 8.17 3.79 -5.37
CA GLN A 58 6.98 4.23 -4.65
C GLN A 58 5.89 4.73 -5.61
N ASP A 59 6.23 5.59 -6.59
CA ASP A 59 5.28 6.10 -7.57
C ASP A 59 4.69 4.96 -8.42
N ILE A 60 5.56 4.05 -8.89
CA ILE A 60 5.14 2.87 -9.66
C ILE A 60 4.21 2.00 -8.83
N TYR A 61 4.57 1.73 -7.56
CA TYR A 61 3.72 0.96 -6.65
C TYR A 61 2.37 1.64 -6.42
N LEU A 62 2.34 2.94 -6.14
CA LEU A 62 1.10 3.68 -5.92
C LEU A 62 0.20 3.65 -7.16
N PHE A 63 0.78 3.81 -8.35
CA PHE A 63 0.03 3.72 -9.61
C PHE A 63 -0.59 2.32 -9.79
N VAL A 64 0.20 1.26 -9.64
CA VAL A 64 -0.30 -0.13 -9.81
C VAL A 64 -1.27 -0.50 -8.70
N ALA A 65 -1.01 -0.13 -7.45
CA ALA A 65 -1.92 -0.39 -6.34
C ALA A 65 -3.27 0.32 -6.49
N ALA A 66 -3.26 1.55 -7.00
CA ALA A 66 -4.49 2.30 -7.24
C ALA A 66 -5.23 1.76 -8.47
N PHE A 67 -4.63 1.82 -9.62
CA PHE A 67 -5.32 1.59 -10.90
C PHE A 67 -5.38 0.11 -11.31
N GLY A 68 -4.40 -0.69 -10.91
CA GLY A 68 -4.41 -2.15 -11.07
C GLY A 68 -5.14 -2.82 -9.91
N ALA A 69 -4.47 -2.96 -8.77
CA ALA A 69 -4.94 -3.76 -7.65
C ALA A 69 -6.31 -3.32 -7.10
N THR A 70 -6.56 -2.01 -6.87
CA THR A 70 -7.88 -1.55 -6.44
C THR A 70 -8.89 -1.60 -7.60
N GLY A 71 -8.47 -1.23 -8.80
CA GLY A 71 -9.33 -1.20 -9.99
C GLY A 71 -9.93 -2.56 -10.37
N HIS A 72 -9.15 -3.65 -10.27
CA HIS A 72 -9.63 -4.97 -10.65
C HIS A 72 -10.70 -5.56 -9.71
N HIS A 73 -10.97 -4.95 -8.55
CA HIS A 73 -12.07 -5.36 -7.69
C HIS A 73 -13.45 -5.08 -8.33
N LEU A 74 -13.55 -4.02 -9.15
CA LEU A 74 -14.81 -3.59 -9.76
C LEU A 74 -15.51 -4.66 -10.60
N PRO A 75 -14.84 -5.45 -11.46
CA PRO A 75 -15.50 -6.49 -12.25
C PRO A 75 -16.20 -7.56 -11.44
N GLY A 76 -15.61 -7.98 -10.33
CA GLY A 76 -16.23 -8.91 -9.37
C GLY A 76 -17.51 -8.32 -8.77
N MET A 77 -17.47 -7.03 -8.39
CA MET A 77 -18.63 -6.30 -7.87
C MET A 77 -19.72 -6.12 -8.94
N ILE A 78 -19.35 -5.72 -10.16
CA ILE A 78 -20.30 -5.62 -11.28
C ILE A 78 -21.04 -6.95 -11.46
N ARG A 79 -20.34 -8.07 -11.37
CA ARG A 79 -20.96 -9.39 -11.47
C ARG A 79 -21.84 -9.72 -10.28
N ALA A 80 -21.38 -9.44 -9.05
CA ALA A 80 -22.11 -9.73 -7.82
C ALA A 80 -23.48 -9.05 -7.79
N TYR A 81 -23.56 -7.80 -8.26
CA TYR A 81 -24.78 -6.98 -8.22
C TYR A 81 -25.52 -6.92 -9.56
N GLY A 82 -24.85 -7.14 -10.68
CA GLY A 82 -25.44 -7.09 -12.02
C GLY A 82 -26.02 -8.42 -12.51
N ASP A 83 -25.64 -9.55 -11.88
CA ASP A 83 -26.17 -10.89 -12.17
C ASP A 83 -27.34 -11.19 -11.22
N ARG A 84 -28.56 -10.98 -11.70
CA ARG A 84 -29.77 -11.15 -10.87
C ARG A 84 -29.87 -12.52 -10.19
N ALA A 85 -29.62 -13.60 -10.92
CA ALA A 85 -29.71 -14.95 -10.36
C ALA A 85 -28.65 -15.20 -9.27
N LEU A 86 -27.43 -14.66 -9.47
CA LEU A 86 -26.36 -14.72 -8.48
C LEU A 86 -26.71 -13.87 -7.25
N PHE A 87 -27.21 -12.63 -7.48
CA PHE A 87 -27.63 -11.73 -6.40
C PHE A 87 -28.75 -12.32 -5.56
N GLU A 88 -29.82 -12.84 -6.16
CA GLU A 88 -30.95 -13.46 -5.44
C GLU A 88 -30.49 -14.66 -4.61
N ARG A 89 -29.58 -15.50 -5.16
CA ARG A 89 -29.02 -16.66 -4.45
C ARG A 89 -28.20 -16.29 -3.22
N PHE A 90 -27.47 -15.16 -3.24
CA PHE A 90 -26.57 -14.74 -2.19
C PHE A 90 -26.94 -13.36 -1.60
N ARG A 91 -28.20 -12.93 -1.76
CA ARG A 91 -28.68 -11.57 -1.44
C ARG A 91 -28.19 -11.03 -0.11
N TRP A 92 -28.36 -11.80 0.96
CA TRP A 92 -27.96 -11.35 2.30
C TRP A 92 -26.45 -11.18 2.45
N ARG A 93 -25.65 -11.99 1.77
CA ARG A 93 -24.19 -11.85 1.77
C ARG A 93 -23.74 -10.60 1.01
N PHE A 94 -24.38 -10.30 -0.10
CA PHE A 94 -24.06 -9.11 -0.90
C PHE A 94 -24.53 -7.80 -0.25
N ILE A 95 -25.51 -7.84 0.65
CA ILE A 95 -25.97 -6.68 1.40
C ILE A 95 -25.15 -6.48 2.67
N PHE A 96 -24.99 -7.53 3.50
CA PHE A 96 -24.39 -7.36 4.82
C PHE A 96 -22.86 -7.40 4.83
N ALA A 97 -22.21 -8.18 3.95
CA ALA A 97 -20.75 -8.25 3.95
C ALA A 97 -20.08 -6.90 3.62
N PRO A 98 -20.53 -6.09 2.65
CA PRO A 98 -19.96 -4.77 2.42
C PRO A 98 -20.10 -3.85 3.63
N ILE A 99 -21.29 -3.77 4.20
CA ILE A 99 -21.55 -2.92 5.38
C ILE A 99 -20.63 -3.30 6.53
N PHE A 100 -20.56 -4.59 6.84
CA PHE A 100 -19.72 -5.11 7.92
C PHE A 100 -18.22 -4.87 7.67
N LEU A 101 -17.71 -5.22 6.49
CA LEU A 101 -16.30 -5.10 6.18
C LEU A 101 -15.85 -3.63 6.09
N VAL A 102 -16.68 -2.75 5.50
CA VAL A 102 -16.36 -1.31 5.48
C VAL A 102 -16.35 -0.76 6.89
N ALA A 103 -17.37 -1.05 7.71
CA ALA A 103 -17.42 -0.57 9.09
C ALA A 103 -16.20 -1.04 9.92
N VAL A 104 -15.84 -2.32 9.83
CA VAL A 104 -14.68 -2.89 10.54
C VAL A 104 -13.37 -2.26 10.04
N CYS A 105 -13.15 -2.22 8.73
CA CYS A 105 -11.89 -1.69 8.19
C CYS A 105 -11.73 -0.19 8.49
N VAL A 106 -12.79 0.61 8.34
CA VAL A 106 -12.75 2.04 8.66
C VAL A 106 -12.54 2.27 10.16
N ALA A 107 -13.18 1.47 11.03
CA ALA A 107 -12.94 1.56 12.48
C ALA A 107 -11.48 1.24 12.83
N PHE A 108 -10.92 0.16 12.28
CA PHE A 108 -9.53 -0.22 12.54
C PHE A 108 -8.54 0.84 12.04
N THR A 109 -8.73 1.37 10.84
CA THR A 109 -7.85 2.43 10.32
C THR A 109 -8.06 3.76 11.05
N GLY A 110 -9.29 4.08 11.43
CA GLY A 110 -9.62 5.28 12.24
C GLY A 110 -8.94 5.27 13.61
N TRP A 111 -8.86 4.11 14.25
CA TRP A 111 -8.16 3.92 15.55
C TRP A 111 -6.67 3.60 15.40
N ASP A 112 -6.10 3.72 14.21
CA ASP A 112 -4.70 3.40 13.90
C ASP A 112 -4.27 1.97 14.28
N LEU A 113 -5.18 1.02 14.16
CA LEU A 113 -4.92 -0.38 14.46
C LEU A 113 -4.23 -1.08 13.30
N LYS A 114 -2.99 -1.49 13.49
CA LYS A 114 -2.13 -2.07 12.44
C LYS A 114 -2.54 -3.48 12.01
N GLY A 115 -3.22 -4.23 12.87
CA GLY A 115 -3.57 -5.64 12.63
C GLY A 115 -4.36 -5.90 11.34
N ILE A 116 -5.18 -4.95 10.88
CA ILE A 116 -5.94 -5.10 9.63
C ILE A 116 -5.03 -5.26 8.41
N VAL A 117 -3.84 -4.63 8.42
CA VAL A 117 -2.86 -4.73 7.33
C VAL A 117 -2.37 -6.16 7.15
N LEU A 118 -2.11 -6.89 8.25
CA LEU A 118 -1.73 -8.31 8.21
C LEU A 118 -2.84 -9.17 7.61
N ILE A 119 -4.08 -8.94 8.02
CA ILE A 119 -5.24 -9.69 7.49
C ILE A 119 -5.36 -9.46 5.98
N VAL A 120 -5.31 -8.21 5.52
CA VAL A 120 -5.38 -7.89 4.09
C VAL A 120 -4.21 -8.51 3.32
N PHE A 121 -2.99 -8.46 3.88
CA PHE A 121 -1.80 -9.07 3.28
C PHE A 121 -1.94 -10.59 3.11
N PHE A 122 -2.25 -11.32 4.16
CA PHE A 122 -2.38 -12.78 4.07
C PHE A 122 -3.53 -13.21 3.16
N TRP A 123 -4.63 -12.46 3.14
CA TRP A 123 -5.73 -12.72 2.22
C TRP A 123 -5.35 -12.39 0.77
N GLY A 124 -4.53 -11.36 0.53
CA GLY A 124 -3.97 -11.07 -0.80
C GLY A 124 -3.08 -12.22 -1.31
N VAL A 125 -2.17 -12.74 -0.47
CA VAL A 125 -1.34 -13.91 -0.81
C VAL A 125 -2.21 -15.13 -1.11
N TRP A 126 -3.22 -15.38 -0.26
CA TRP A 126 -4.18 -16.47 -0.49
C TRP A 126 -4.96 -16.29 -1.78
N HIS A 127 -5.40 -15.08 -2.10
CA HIS A 127 -6.14 -14.78 -3.33
C HIS A 127 -5.31 -15.02 -4.58
N GLY A 128 -4.06 -14.50 -4.66
CA GLY A 128 -3.15 -14.73 -5.76
C GLY A 128 -2.84 -16.21 -5.98
N MET A 129 -2.63 -16.96 -4.88
CA MET A 129 -2.48 -18.41 -4.90
C MET A 129 -3.73 -19.10 -5.46
N MET A 130 -4.92 -18.71 -5.00
CA MET A 130 -6.19 -19.30 -5.45
C MET A 130 -6.50 -19.00 -6.90
N GLN A 131 -6.09 -17.84 -7.42
CA GLN A 131 -6.19 -17.53 -8.84
C GLN A 131 -5.33 -18.48 -9.67
N THR A 132 -4.06 -18.65 -9.31
CA THR A 132 -3.15 -19.60 -9.98
C THR A 132 -3.70 -21.03 -9.95
N TYR A 133 -4.18 -21.48 -8.79
CA TYR A 133 -4.84 -22.78 -8.65
C TYR A 133 -6.12 -22.87 -9.50
N GLY A 134 -6.92 -21.81 -9.58
CA GLY A 134 -8.12 -21.73 -10.41
C GLY A 134 -7.82 -21.94 -11.88
N PHE A 135 -6.79 -21.30 -12.41
CA PHE A 135 -6.31 -21.52 -13.78
C PHE A 135 -5.88 -22.98 -14.01
N CYS A 136 -5.17 -23.60 -13.06
CA CYS A 136 -4.84 -25.02 -13.14
C CYS A 136 -6.09 -25.89 -13.29
N ARG A 137 -7.16 -25.56 -12.57
CA ARG A 137 -8.45 -26.28 -12.67
C ARG A 137 -9.14 -26.08 -14.03
N ILE A 138 -9.06 -24.88 -14.60
CA ILE A 138 -9.61 -24.60 -15.94
C ILE A 138 -8.85 -25.41 -17.00
N TYR A 139 -7.52 -25.41 -16.98
CA TYR A 139 -6.70 -26.19 -17.94
C TYR A 139 -6.90 -27.71 -17.81
N ASP A 140 -7.03 -28.22 -16.59
CA ASP A 140 -7.35 -29.63 -16.39
C ASP A 140 -8.75 -29.99 -16.94
N ALA A 141 -9.74 -29.11 -16.75
CA ALA A 141 -11.07 -29.32 -17.28
C ALA A 141 -11.10 -29.30 -18.82
N LYS A 142 -10.24 -28.52 -19.48
CA LYS A 142 -10.08 -28.53 -20.94
C LYS A 142 -9.65 -29.90 -21.50
N THR A 143 -8.80 -30.63 -20.77
CA THR A 143 -8.35 -31.97 -21.14
C THR A 143 -9.22 -33.09 -20.52
N GLY A 144 -10.19 -32.75 -19.68
CA GLY A 144 -11.04 -33.72 -18.97
C GLY A 144 -10.31 -34.45 -17.84
N SER A 145 -9.29 -33.85 -17.26
CA SER A 145 -8.56 -34.38 -16.10
C SER A 145 -9.20 -33.92 -14.79
N PHE A 146 -9.87 -34.86 -14.09
CA PHE A 146 -10.57 -34.55 -12.82
C PHE A 146 -10.07 -35.39 -11.63
N ALA A 147 -8.87 -35.98 -11.72
CA ALA A 147 -8.31 -36.83 -10.69
C ALA A 147 -8.15 -36.08 -9.35
N ALA A 148 -8.64 -36.68 -8.26
CA ALA A 148 -8.60 -36.07 -6.93
C ALA A 148 -7.17 -35.81 -6.44
N LEU A 149 -6.24 -36.75 -6.69
CA LEU A 149 -4.83 -36.61 -6.34
C LEU A 149 -4.18 -35.42 -7.06
N THR A 150 -4.38 -35.29 -8.40
CA THR A 150 -3.87 -34.14 -9.18
C THR A 150 -4.36 -32.83 -8.60
N ARG A 151 -5.66 -32.73 -8.30
CA ARG A 151 -6.26 -31.54 -7.69
C ARG A 151 -5.64 -31.19 -6.34
N ARG A 152 -5.37 -32.19 -5.48
CA ARG A 152 -4.76 -31.97 -4.16
C ARG A 152 -3.30 -31.54 -4.30
N LEU A 153 -2.56 -32.14 -5.21
CA LEU A 153 -1.16 -31.78 -5.45
C LEU A 153 -1.03 -30.40 -6.07
N ASP A 154 -1.89 -30.02 -7.04
CA ASP A 154 -1.91 -28.66 -7.58
C ASP A 154 -2.15 -27.62 -6.49
N PHE A 155 -3.14 -27.87 -5.62
CA PHE A 155 -3.45 -26.99 -4.49
C PHE A 155 -2.28 -26.89 -3.50
N ALA A 156 -1.69 -28.02 -3.13
CA ALA A 156 -0.55 -28.06 -2.22
C ALA A 156 0.68 -27.35 -2.82
N THR A 157 0.98 -27.57 -4.10
CA THR A 157 2.11 -26.90 -4.77
C THR A 157 1.92 -25.39 -4.83
N CYS A 158 0.74 -24.91 -5.23
CA CYS A 158 0.44 -23.48 -5.20
C CYS A 158 0.59 -22.92 -3.77
N GLY A 159 -0.08 -23.51 -2.79
CA GLY A 159 -0.11 -23.02 -1.41
C GLY A 159 1.27 -22.97 -0.76
N ILE A 160 2.01 -24.04 -0.87
CA ILE A 160 3.34 -24.15 -0.25
C ILE A 160 4.34 -23.16 -0.88
N TRP A 161 4.39 -23.03 -2.22
CA TRP A 161 5.33 -22.12 -2.87
C TRP A 161 4.96 -20.65 -2.70
N PHE A 162 3.65 -20.31 -2.65
CA PHE A 162 3.24 -18.96 -2.34
C PHE A 162 3.58 -18.56 -0.90
N ALA A 163 3.40 -19.47 0.06
CA ALA A 163 3.80 -19.26 1.44
C ALA A 163 5.33 -19.23 1.60
N ALA A 164 6.06 -20.14 0.94
CA ALA A 164 7.52 -20.21 1.00
C ALA A 164 8.18 -18.94 0.45
N ALA A 165 7.68 -18.37 -0.65
CA ALA A 165 8.22 -17.15 -1.23
C ALA A 165 8.16 -15.96 -0.25
N VAL A 166 7.10 -15.89 0.57
CA VAL A 166 6.97 -14.87 1.63
C VAL A 166 7.86 -15.19 2.83
N LEU A 167 7.77 -16.42 3.35
CA LEU A 167 8.47 -16.82 4.57
C LEU A 167 9.99 -16.82 4.41
N LEU A 168 10.50 -17.13 3.22
CA LEU A 168 11.93 -17.17 2.91
C LEU A 168 12.47 -15.81 2.43
N SER A 169 11.60 -14.84 2.16
CA SER A 169 12.00 -13.47 1.82
C SER A 169 12.38 -12.68 3.06
N SER A 170 13.64 -12.31 3.20
CA SER A 170 14.10 -11.49 4.32
C SER A 170 13.39 -10.14 4.38
N GLN A 171 13.12 -9.51 3.25
CA GLN A 171 12.43 -8.22 3.17
C GLN A 171 10.94 -8.31 3.51
N ARG A 172 10.24 -9.33 2.96
CA ARG A 172 8.83 -9.56 3.29
C ARG A 172 8.63 -9.93 4.76
N MET A 173 9.50 -10.77 5.27
CA MET A 173 9.44 -11.14 6.68
C MET A 173 9.71 -9.95 7.60
N ALA A 174 10.66 -9.07 7.26
CA ALA A 174 10.88 -7.84 8.02
C ALA A 174 9.61 -6.97 8.10
N ASP A 175 8.91 -6.75 6.96
CA ASP A 175 7.67 -5.97 6.93
C ASP A 175 6.52 -6.66 7.71
N THR A 176 6.42 -7.98 7.57
CA THR A 176 5.39 -8.78 8.23
C THR A 176 5.58 -8.81 9.75
N LEU A 177 6.82 -9.05 10.21
CA LEU A 177 7.17 -9.09 11.64
C LEU A 177 7.01 -7.71 12.28
N GLU A 178 7.46 -6.63 11.63
CA GLU A 178 7.27 -5.27 12.14
C GLU A 178 5.79 -4.97 12.34
N THR A 179 4.95 -5.27 11.34
CA THR A 179 3.50 -5.07 11.47
C THR A 179 2.88 -5.97 12.54
N TYR A 180 3.36 -7.21 12.67
CA TYR A 180 2.91 -8.15 13.67
C TYR A 180 3.24 -7.69 15.09
N TYR A 181 4.48 -7.25 15.33
CA TYR A 181 4.89 -6.72 16.64
C TYR A 181 4.22 -5.37 16.93
N ALA A 182 4.06 -4.50 15.93
CA ALA A 182 3.31 -3.25 16.08
C ALA A 182 1.81 -3.49 16.40
N SER A 183 1.29 -4.67 16.07
CA SER A 183 -0.06 -5.11 16.45
C SER A 183 -0.11 -5.82 17.81
N GLY A 184 0.96 -5.78 18.61
CA GLY A 184 1.03 -6.43 19.91
C GLY A 184 1.23 -7.94 19.85
N GLY A 185 1.73 -8.47 18.73
CA GLY A 185 2.08 -9.88 18.58
C GLY A 185 3.23 -10.27 19.51
N PRO A 186 3.20 -11.46 20.12
CA PRO A 186 4.30 -11.94 20.98
C PRO A 186 5.58 -12.16 20.17
N TYR A 187 6.72 -11.99 20.84
CA TYR A 187 8.04 -12.22 20.25
C TYR A 187 8.18 -13.65 19.72
N ILE A 188 8.65 -13.76 18.47
CA ILE A 188 8.96 -15.03 17.79
C ILE A 188 10.46 -15.27 17.90
N PRO A 189 10.94 -16.32 18.60
CA PRO A 189 12.37 -16.57 18.70
C PRO A 189 13.00 -16.85 17.32
N PRO A 190 14.21 -16.32 17.01
CA PRO A 190 14.86 -16.50 15.71
C PRO A 190 15.04 -17.97 15.29
N TRP A 191 15.32 -18.86 16.26
CA TRP A 191 15.45 -20.29 15.99
C TRP A 191 14.14 -20.91 15.48
N LEU A 192 12.99 -20.44 15.99
CA LEU A 192 11.67 -20.93 15.56
C LEU A 192 11.39 -20.51 14.14
N LEU A 193 11.65 -19.24 13.79
CA LEU A 193 11.48 -18.73 12.43
C LEU A 193 12.40 -19.46 11.46
N HIS A 194 13.68 -19.64 11.82
CA HIS A 194 14.65 -20.38 11.00
C HIS A 194 14.20 -21.82 10.74
N ASN A 195 13.79 -22.53 11.80
CA ASN A 195 13.30 -23.91 11.64
C ASN A 195 12.04 -23.95 10.75
N LEU A 196 11.10 -23.01 10.91
CA LEU A 196 9.93 -22.93 10.05
C LEU A 196 10.31 -22.69 8.58
N GLN A 197 11.32 -21.87 8.31
CA GLN A 197 11.85 -21.63 6.96
C GLN A 197 12.44 -22.91 6.35
N GLN A 198 13.26 -23.65 7.11
CA GLN A 198 13.85 -24.90 6.65
C GLN A 198 12.79 -25.98 6.38
N ILE A 199 11.84 -26.15 7.30
CA ILE A 199 10.71 -27.08 7.12
C ILE A 199 9.88 -26.69 5.90
N MET A 200 9.56 -25.41 5.75
CA MET A 200 8.78 -24.92 4.60
C MET A 200 9.48 -25.24 3.28
N LEU A 201 10.80 -25.00 3.18
CA LEU A 201 11.57 -25.31 1.98
C LEU A 201 11.58 -26.81 1.70
N ALA A 202 11.83 -27.65 2.71
CA ALA A 202 11.84 -29.10 2.58
C ALA A 202 10.47 -29.62 2.10
N VAL A 203 9.37 -29.11 2.67
CA VAL A 203 8.01 -29.47 2.26
C VAL A 203 7.73 -29.00 0.83
N ALA A 204 8.15 -27.78 0.46
CA ALA A 204 7.98 -27.26 -0.90
C ALA A 204 8.68 -28.14 -1.93
N LEU A 205 9.90 -28.57 -1.67
CA LEU A 205 10.64 -29.49 -2.54
C LEU A 205 9.97 -30.87 -2.61
N ALA A 206 9.58 -31.44 -1.48
CA ALA A 206 8.89 -32.73 -1.43
C ALA A 206 7.57 -32.72 -2.21
N VAL A 207 6.74 -31.69 -2.01
CA VAL A 207 5.48 -31.53 -2.75
C VAL A 207 5.72 -31.35 -4.25
N SER A 208 6.79 -30.63 -4.64
CA SER A 208 7.16 -30.47 -6.05
C SER A 208 7.55 -31.80 -6.70
N VAL A 209 8.32 -32.63 -6.01
CA VAL A 209 8.68 -33.98 -6.49
C VAL A 209 7.42 -34.83 -6.67
N LEU A 210 6.51 -34.83 -5.67
CA LEU A 210 5.25 -35.58 -5.76
C LEU A 210 4.34 -35.06 -6.90
N PHE A 211 4.30 -33.75 -7.11
CA PHE A 211 3.56 -33.14 -8.22
C PHE A 211 4.10 -33.59 -9.58
N LEU A 212 5.42 -33.46 -9.78
CA LEU A 212 6.10 -33.87 -11.02
C LEU A 212 5.99 -35.38 -11.28
N ALA A 213 6.17 -36.20 -10.24
CA ALA A 213 5.99 -37.64 -10.32
C ALA A 213 4.55 -38.02 -10.73
N ASN A 214 3.53 -37.36 -10.14
CA ASN A 214 2.15 -37.59 -10.55
C ASN A 214 1.88 -37.13 -11.98
N PHE A 215 2.46 -36.00 -12.41
CA PHE A 215 2.34 -35.49 -13.77
C PHE A 215 2.94 -36.49 -14.77
N ALA A 216 4.17 -36.96 -14.50
CA ALA A 216 4.85 -37.95 -15.31
C ALA A 216 4.06 -39.28 -15.36
N ARG A 217 3.57 -39.76 -14.20
CA ARG A 217 2.73 -40.96 -14.13
C ARG A 217 1.49 -40.86 -15.02
N MET A 218 0.80 -39.70 -14.96
CA MET A 218 -0.37 -39.47 -15.82
C MET A 218 -0.01 -39.45 -17.29
N TRP A 219 1.11 -38.79 -17.64
CA TRP A 219 1.60 -38.74 -19.01
C TRP A 219 1.89 -40.14 -19.55
N LEU A 220 2.66 -40.94 -18.82
CA LEU A 220 3.03 -42.32 -19.17
C LEU A 220 1.81 -43.26 -19.22
N SER A 221 0.78 -43.01 -18.41
CA SER A 221 -0.47 -43.79 -18.44
C SER A 221 -1.44 -43.38 -19.56
N GLY A 222 -1.02 -42.52 -20.50
CA GLY A 222 -1.83 -42.07 -21.63
C GLY A 222 -2.92 -41.04 -21.27
N LYS A 223 -3.04 -40.61 -20.00
CA LYS A 223 -4.05 -39.63 -19.55
C LYS A 223 -3.68 -38.19 -19.85
N ARG A 224 -2.62 -37.92 -20.55
CA ARG A 224 -2.05 -36.65 -21.04
C ARG A 224 -2.57 -35.41 -20.33
N PRO A 225 -2.02 -35.02 -19.15
CA PRO A 225 -2.36 -33.78 -18.49
C PRO A 225 -2.02 -32.58 -19.38
N ASN A 226 -2.69 -31.45 -19.16
CA ASN A 226 -2.47 -30.27 -19.99
C ASN A 226 -1.07 -29.64 -19.74
N PRO A 227 -0.17 -29.59 -20.77
CA PRO A 227 1.16 -29.03 -20.59
C PRO A 227 1.16 -27.52 -20.34
N VAL A 228 0.15 -26.79 -20.81
CA VAL A 228 0.00 -25.34 -20.57
C VAL A 228 -0.20 -25.06 -19.08
N LYS A 229 -0.86 -25.98 -18.37
CA LYS A 229 -0.98 -25.91 -16.90
C LYS A 229 0.38 -25.92 -16.21
N LEU A 230 1.30 -26.78 -16.66
CA LEU A 230 2.64 -26.87 -16.10
C LEU A 230 3.43 -25.59 -16.34
N ALA A 231 3.36 -25.04 -17.55
CA ALA A 231 3.98 -23.77 -17.90
C ALA A 231 3.42 -22.61 -17.07
N LEU A 232 2.10 -22.50 -16.96
CA LEU A 232 1.45 -21.47 -16.14
C LEU A 232 1.86 -21.57 -14.67
N LEU A 233 1.77 -22.77 -14.09
CA LEU A 233 2.10 -22.99 -12.68
C LEU A 233 3.57 -22.65 -12.41
N GLY A 234 4.48 -23.14 -13.25
CA GLY A 234 5.90 -22.83 -13.16
C GLY A 234 6.18 -21.34 -13.26
N THR A 235 5.62 -20.67 -14.28
CA THR A 235 5.78 -19.23 -14.45
C THR A 235 5.22 -18.45 -13.25
N SER A 236 4.00 -18.77 -12.78
CA SER A 236 3.40 -18.06 -11.65
C SER A 236 4.20 -18.22 -10.37
N ILE A 237 4.68 -19.43 -10.06
CA ILE A 237 5.52 -19.69 -8.88
C ILE A 237 6.88 -19.00 -9.00
N CYS A 238 7.58 -19.16 -10.13
CA CYS A 238 8.88 -18.55 -10.35
C CYS A 238 8.79 -17.01 -10.32
N PHE A 239 7.74 -16.45 -10.90
CA PHE A 239 7.55 -15.01 -10.92
C PHE A 239 7.16 -14.46 -9.53
N TRP A 240 6.29 -15.16 -8.79
CA TRP A 240 6.00 -14.83 -7.39
C TRP A 240 7.25 -14.89 -6.52
N TRP A 241 8.07 -15.92 -6.69
CA TRP A 241 9.37 -16.03 -6.03
C TRP A 241 10.29 -14.85 -6.38
N TYR A 242 10.44 -14.57 -7.68
CA TYR A 242 11.26 -13.45 -8.16
C TYR A 242 10.81 -12.10 -7.59
N CYS A 243 9.52 -11.82 -7.58
CA CYS A 243 8.96 -10.58 -7.03
C CYS A 243 9.21 -10.41 -5.53
N ASN A 244 9.33 -11.49 -4.78
CA ASN A 244 9.55 -11.44 -3.33
C ASN A 244 11.04 -11.54 -2.92
N ASN A 245 11.87 -12.21 -3.73
CA ASN A 245 13.24 -12.55 -3.34
C ASN A 245 14.30 -12.06 -4.32
N GLY A 246 13.96 -11.80 -5.59
CA GLY A 246 14.89 -11.40 -6.63
C GLY A 246 14.87 -9.91 -6.95
N VAL A 247 13.80 -9.20 -6.61
CA VAL A 247 13.68 -7.76 -6.83
C VAL A 247 14.20 -7.04 -5.59
N ALA A 248 15.21 -6.18 -5.76
CA ALA A 248 15.83 -5.48 -4.65
C ALA A 248 14.83 -4.57 -3.89
N ASN A 249 14.03 -3.79 -4.64
CA ASN A 249 13.00 -2.96 -4.04
C ASN A 249 11.67 -3.74 -3.93
N ILE A 250 11.23 -3.98 -2.69
CA ILE A 250 10.03 -4.78 -2.41
C ILE A 250 8.74 -4.15 -2.98
N LEU A 251 8.65 -2.81 -3.06
CA LEU A 251 7.49 -2.13 -3.64
C LEU A 251 7.38 -2.39 -5.13
N ALA A 252 8.51 -2.37 -5.85
CA ALA A 252 8.58 -2.76 -7.25
C ALA A 252 8.19 -4.23 -7.44
N GLY A 253 8.65 -5.12 -6.55
CA GLY A 253 8.26 -6.53 -6.55
C GLY A 253 6.76 -6.74 -6.35
N ILE A 254 6.14 -6.01 -5.42
CA ILE A 254 4.69 -6.03 -5.21
C ILE A 254 3.97 -5.56 -6.48
N ALA A 255 4.35 -4.41 -7.00
CA ALA A 255 3.72 -3.83 -8.18
C ALA A 255 3.84 -4.75 -9.41
N LEU A 256 4.98 -5.40 -9.60
CA LEU A 256 5.17 -6.38 -10.68
C LEU A 256 4.20 -7.56 -10.57
N PHE A 257 4.07 -8.13 -9.38
CA PHE A 257 3.16 -9.27 -9.18
C PHE A 257 1.69 -8.86 -9.32
N GLU A 258 1.30 -7.72 -8.76
CA GLU A 258 -0.05 -7.19 -8.90
C GLU A 258 -0.40 -6.95 -10.38
N ALA A 259 0.49 -6.32 -11.16
CA ALA A 259 0.25 -6.11 -12.58
C ALA A 259 0.09 -7.44 -13.35
N PHE A 260 0.86 -8.48 -13.01
CA PHE A 260 0.70 -9.81 -13.59
C PHE A 260 -0.65 -10.44 -13.23
N HIS A 261 -1.00 -10.36 -11.96
CA HIS A 261 -2.28 -10.85 -11.43
C HIS A 261 -3.46 -10.16 -12.10
N ASP A 262 -3.41 -8.83 -12.23
CA ASP A 262 -4.44 -8.00 -12.84
C ASP A 262 -4.67 -8.35 -14.31
N VAL A 263 -3.62 -8.49 -15.10
CA VAL A 263 -3.73 -8.87 -16.52
C VAL A 263 -4.43 -10.22 -16.66
N GLN A 264 -4.04 -11.20 -15.86
CA GLN A 264 -4.69 -12.51 -15.85
C GLN A 264 -6.17 -12.43 -15.45
N TYR A 265 -6.46 -11.73 -14.36
CA TYR A 265 -7.81 -11.62 -13.82
C TYR A 265 -8.74 -10.86 -14.76
N LEU A 266 -8.38 -9.64 -15.15
CA LEU A 266 -9.22 -8.77 -15.97
C LEU A 266 -9.53 -9.39 -17.33
N SER A 267 -8.55 -10.04 -17.96
CA SER A 267 -8.75 -10.73 -19.24
C SER A 267 -9.72 -11.91 -19.12
N LEU A 268 -9.58 -12.74 -18.08
CA LEU A 268 -10.47 -13.88 -17.83
C LEU A 268 -11.90 -13.41 -17.52
N VAL A 269 -12.04 -12.40 -16.65
CA VAL A 269 -13.35 -11.86 -16.24
C VAL A 269 -14.06 -11.24 -17.43
N TRP A 270 -13.36 -10.47 -18.26
CA TRP A 270 -13.90 -9.90 -19.47
C TRP A 270 -14.47 -10.97 -20.40
N ILE A 271 -13.68 -11.98 -20.70
CA ILE A 271 -14.04 -13.06 -21.64
C ILE A 271 -15.23 -13.85 -21.10
N TYR A 272 -15.19 -14.19 -19.81
CA TYR A 272 -16.27 -14.93 -19.18
C TYR A 272 -17.60 -14.14 -19.18
N ASN A 273 -17.59 -12.89 -18.75
CA ASN A 273 -18.79 -12.07 -18.70
C ASN A 273 -19.37 -11.80 -20.10
N ARG A 274 -18.50 -11.60 -21.08
CA ARG A 274 -18.91 -11.49 -22.48
C ARG A 274 -19.58 -12.76 -22.99
N SER A 275 -19.00 -13.93 -22.76
CA SER A 275 -19.62 -15.21 -23.12
C SER A 275 -20.98 -15.42 -22.46
N ARG A 276 -21.15 -14.93 -21.23
CA ARG A 276 -22.43 -14.97 -20.52
C ARG A 276 -23.46 -14.05 -21.17
N VAL A 277 -23.11 -12.80 -21.43
CA VAL A 277 -24.01 -11.81 -22.06
C VAL A 277 -24.48 -12.25 -23.45
N GLU A 278 -23.62 -12.96 -24.19
CA GLU A 278 -23.96 -13.51 -25.52
C GLU A 278 -24.92 -14.70 -25.44
N LYS A 279 -24.86 -15.52 -24.37
CA LYS A 279 -25.58 -16.80 -24.28
C LYS A 279 -26.80 -16.80 -23.35
N ASP A 280 -26.87 -15.87 -22.39
CA ASP A 280 -27.86 -15.85 -21.33
C ASP A 280 -28.73 -14.58 -21.41
N SER A 281 -30.02 -14.76 -21.75
CA SER A 281 -30.97 -13.65 -21.87
C SER A 281 -31.42 -13.08 -20.50
N SER A 282 -31.17 -13.78 -19.40
CA SER A 282 -31.58 -13.36 -18.04
C SER A 282 -30.67 -12.29 -17.43
N ILE A 283 -29.53 -11.99 -18.06
CA ILE A 283 -28.54 -11.03 -17.53
C ILE A 283 -29.05 -9.60 -17.65
N GLY A 284 -28.90 -8.85 -16.56
CA GLY A 284 -29.37 -7.46 -16.45
C GLY A 284 -28.78 -6.49 -17.48
N GLY A 285 -29.54 -5.41 -17.75
CA GLY A 285 -29.21 -4.45 -18.81
C GLY A 285 -27.84 -3.80 -18.71
N PHE A 286 -27.38 -3.48 -17.50
CA PHE A 286 -26.07 -2.86 -17.27
C PHE A 286 -24.91 -3.81 -17.65
N MET A 287 -24.92 -5.06 -17.18
CA MET A 287 -23.90 -6.04 -17.60
C MET A 287 -23.92 -6.28 -19.10
N ARG A 288 -25.14 -6.39 -19.69
CA ARG A 288 -25.30 -6.56 -21.13
C ARG A 288 -24.77 -5.36 -21.90
N PHE A 289 -24.91 -4.15 -21.38
CA PHE A 289 -24.35 -2.92 -21.96
C PHE A 289 -22.82 -2.94 -21.89
N VAL A 290 -22.22 -3.17 -20.72
CA VAL A 290 -20.75 -3.11 -20.51
C VAL A 290 -20.01 -4.17 -21.32
N PHE A 291 -20.54 -5.41 -21.39
CA PHE A 291 -19.83 -6.55 -22.01
C PHE A 291 -20.28 -6.88 -23.44
N ARG A 292 -20.95 -5.93 -24.15
CA ARG A 292 -21.28 -6.08 -25.57
C ARG A 292 -20.04 -6.23 -26.47
N ARG A 293 -20.26 -6.78 -27.68
CA ARG A 293 -19.21 -6.94 -28.71
C ARG A 293 -18.92 -5.62 -29.44
N SER A 294 -18.35 -4.64 -28.75
CA SER A 294 -17.99 -3.34 -29.32
C SER A 294 -16.64 -2.89 -28.74
N GLY A 295 -15.73 -2.42 -29.58
CA GLY A 295 -14.41 -1.92 -29.16
C GLY A 295 -14.51 -0.69 -28.23
N SER A 296 -15.51 0.17 -28.43
CA SER A 296 -15.77 1.34 -27.57
C SER A 296 -16.14 0.95 -26.14
N LEU A 297 -16.77 -0.21 -25.94
CA LEU A 297 -17.17 -0.70 -24.63
C LEU A 297 -16.02 -1.37 -23.86
N VAL A 298 -14.97 -1.86 -24.54
CA VAL A 298 -13.72 -2.24 -23.89
C VAL A 298 -13.08 -1.01 -23.26
N GLY A 299 -13.05 0.11 -23.97
CA GLY A 299 -12.57 1.39 -23.42
C GLY A 299 -13.39 1.85 -22.21
N LEU A 300 -14.72 1.73 -22.25
CA LEU A 300 -15.58 2.03 -21.09
C LEU A 300 -15.26 1.13 -19.90
N TYR A 301 -15.10 -0.17 -20.11
CA TYR A 301 -14.75 -1.12 -19.04
C TYR A 301 -13.42 -0.75 -18.39
N ILE A 302 -12.39 -0.50 -19.20
CA ILE A 302 -11.10 -0.04 -18.71
C ILE A 302 -11.23 1.28 -17.96
N GLY A 303 -11.97 2.26 -18.52
CA GLY A 303 -12.23 3.54 -17.86
C GLY A 303 -12.92 3.41 -16.51
N LEU A 304 -13.89 2.50 -16.37
CA LEU A 304 -14.54 2.22 -15.09
C LEU A 304 -13.58 1.57 -14.08
N VAL A 305 -12.70 0.67 -14.53
CA VAL A 305 -11.66 0.06 -13.68
C VAL A 305 -10.70 1.14 -13.15
N PHE A 306 -10.25 2.06 -14.02
CA PHE A 306 -9.41 3.18 -13.61
C PHE A 306 -10.14 4.16 -12.69
N ALA A 307 -11.40 4.51 -13.00
CA ALA A 307 -12.20 5.40 -12.15
C ALA A 307 -12.40 4.82 -10.75
N TYR A 308 -12.69 3.52 -10.63
CA TYR A 308 -12.79 2.86 -9.34
C TYR A 308 -11.43 2.78 -8.64
N GLY A 309 -10.37 2.47 -9.38
CA GLY A 309 -9.00 2.40 -8.88
C GLY A 309 -8.48 3.73 -8.31
N SER A 310 -8.98 4.88 -8.81
CA SER A 310 -8.60 6.19 -8.29
C SER A 310 -8.87 6.37 -6.79
N LEU A 311 -9.79 5.61 -6.20
CA LEU A 311 -9.98 5.56 -4.74
C LEU A 311 -8.71 5.14 -4.01
N GLY A 312 -7.92 4.24 -4.59
CA GLY A 312 -6.63 3.81 -4.05
C GLY A 312 -5.58 4.92 -4.09
N TYR A 313 -5.64 5.81 -5.08
CA TYR A 313 -4.76 6.97 -5.17
C TYR A 313 -5.12 8.05 -4.13
N PHE A 314 -6.41 8.35 -3.97
CA PHE A 314 -6.89 9.33 -3.00
C PHE A 314 -6.69 8.92 -1.53
N LYS A 315 -6.33 7.65 -1.24
CA LYS A 315 -5.93 7.26 0.12
C LYS A 315 -4.68 8.00 0.63
N GLU A 316 -3.90 8.61 -0.24
CA GLU A 316 -2.74 9.46 0.11
C GLU A 316 -3.15 10.93 0.31
N ALA A 317 -4.42 11.19 0.66
CA ALA A 317 -4.91 12.53 0.97
C ALA A 317 -4.11 13.18 2.12
N GLU A 318 -3.91 14.48 2.03
CA GLU A 318 -3.15 15.27 3.02
C GLU A 318 -3.85 15.30 4.40
N ILE A 319 -5.19 15.27 4.40
CA ILE A 319 -5.97 15.28 5.65
C ILE A 319 -5.97 13.86 6.23
N GLU A 320 -5.29 13.68 7.36
CA GLU A 320 -5.09 12.38 8.01
C GLU A 320 -6.40 11.60 8.26
N THR A 321 -7.47 12.29 8.66
CA THR A 321 -8.78 11.65 8.85
C THR A 321 -9.34 11.08 7.54
N ILE A 322 -9.20 11.82 6.44
CA ILE A 322 -9.65 11.37 5.11
C ILE A 322 -8.77 10.20 4.65
N LYS A 323 -7.46 10.31 4.83
CA LYS A 323 -6.50 9.25 4.52
C LYS A 323 -6.85 7.94 5.24
N ARG A 324 -7.10 8.00 6.55
CA ARG A 324 -7.49 6.83 7.35
C ARG A 324 -8.80 6.23 6.88
N PHE A 325 -9.81 7.07 6.63
CA PHE A 325 -11.11 6.63 6.10
C PHE A 325 -10.96 5.92 4.75
N LEU A 326 -10.28 6.53 3.78
CA LEU A 326 -10.09 5.96 2.45
C LEU A 326 -9.25 4.69 2.49
N THR A 327 -8.23 4.62 3.35
CA THR A 327 -7.44 3.40 3.57
C THR A 327 -8.34 2.26 4.05
N GLY A 328 -9.26 2.53 4.98
CA GLY A 328 -10.24 1.55 5.44
C GLY A 328 -11.18 1.08 4.34
N VAL A 329 -11.67 2.00 3.50
CA VAL A 329 -12.54 1.67 2.35
C VAL A 329 -11.80 0.80 1.32
N VAL A 330 -10.55 1.14 0.99
CA VAL A 330 -9.73 0.36 0.04
C VAL A 330 -9.43 -1.03 0.60
N ALA A 331 -9.08 -1.15 1.89
CA ALA A 331 -8.90 -2.44 2.54
C ALA A 331 -10.18 -3.29 2.50
N ALA A 332 -11.33 -2.70 2.80
CA ALA A 332 -12.62 -3.37 2.71
C ALA A 332 -12.95 -3.82 1.27
N SER A 333 -12.64 -3.00 0.27
CA SER A 333 -12.80 -3.36 -1.15
C SER A 333 -11.99 -4.61 -1.51
N GLY A 334 -10.72 -4.70 -1.09
CA GLY A 334 -9.89 -5.87 -1.30
C GLY A 334 -10.47 -7.13 -0.65
N LEU A 335 -10.85 -7.03 0.63
CA LEU A 335 -11.47 -8.17 1.35
C LEU A 335 -12.79 -8.60 0.72
N LEU A 336 -13.62 -7.66 0.25
CA LEU A 336 -14.87 -7.96 -0.46
C LEU A 336 -14.63 -8.66 -1.78
N HIS A 337 -13.65 -8.21 -2.56
CA HIS A 337 -13.27 -8.86 -3.80
C HIS A 337 -12.87 -10.33 -3.56
N PHE A 338 -11.96 -10.58 -2.62
CA PHE A 338 -11.54 -11.93 -2.26
C PHE A 338 -12.71 -12.79 -1.74
N TYR A 339 -13.62 -12.17 -0.98
CA TYR A 339 -14.82 -12.84 -0.50
C TYR A 339 -15.73 -13.26 -1.65
N TYR A 340 -16.00 -12.37 -2.60
CA TYR A 340 -16.90 -12.65 -3.71
C TYR A 340 -16.32 -13.71 -4.66
N ASP A 341 -15.04 -13.63 -4.96
CA ASP A 341 -14.37 -14.61 -5.83
C ASP A 341 -14.46 -16.03 -5.28
N GLY A 342 -14.48 -16.20 -3.96
CA GLY A 342 -14.63 -17.49 -3.32
C GLY A 342 -15.92 -18.25 -3.68
N PHE A 343 -16.95 -17.57 -4.19
CA PHE A 343 -18.19 -18.22 -4.64
C PHE A 343 -18.66 -17.83 -6.04
N ILE A 344 -18.13 -16.75 -6.62
CA ILE A 344 -18.40 -16.36 -8.01
C ILE A 344 -17.72 -17.32 -8.99
N TRP A 345 -16.47 -17.73 -8.75
CA TRP A 345 -15.62 -18.50 -9.66
C TRP A 345 -15.59 -20.00 -9.40
N LYS A 346 -16.74 -20.63 -9.15
CA LYS A 346 -16.79 -22.09 -8.93
C LYS A 346 -16.80 -22.85 -10.25
N VAL A 347 -15.62 -23.24 -10.75
CA VAL A 347 -15.44 -24.08 -11.96
C VAL A 347 -16.25 -25.40 -11.90
N ARG A 348 -16.61 -25.90 -10.70
CA ARG A 348 -17.47 -27.08 -10.53
C ARG A 348 -18.94 -26.81 -10.87
N GLU A 349 -19.39 -25.55 -10.93
CA GLU A 349 -20.77 -25.22 -11.29
C GLU A 349 -20.97 -25.36 -12.82
N ARG A 350 -22.12 -25.91 -13.22
CA ARG A 350 -22.45 -26.18 -14.62
C ARG A 350 -22.41 -24.92 -15.45
N SER A 351 -23.02 -23.84 -14.98
CA SER A 351 -23.05 -22.54 -15.68
C SER A 351 -21.65 -21.97 -15.93
N THR A 352 -20.76 -22.02 -14.92
CA THR A 352 -19.37 -21.56 -15.08
C THR A 352 -18.62 -22.39 -16.12
N ARG A 353 -18.81 -23.72 -16.13
CA ARG A 353 -18.18 -24.60 -17.13
C ARG A 353 -18.66 -24.33 -18.56
N GLU A 354 -19.97 -24.18 -18.74
CA GLU A 354 -20.57 -23.93 -20.07
C GLU A 354 -20.03 -22.63 -20.70
N HIS A 355 -19.89 -21.57 -19.90
CA HIS A 355 -19.37 -20.28 -20.38
C HIS A 355 -17.86 -20.25 -20.62
N LEU A 356 -17.10 -21.08 -19.92
CA LEU A 356 -15.66 -21.27 -20.15
C LEU A 356 -15.37 -22.33 -21.21
N GLY A 357 -16.41 -22.96 -21.82
CA GLY A 357 -16.25 -24.03 -22.81
C GLY A 357 -15.55 -25.27 -22.25
N LEU A 358 -15.84 -25.64 -21.00
CA LEU A 358 -15.23 -26.80 -20.33
C LEU A 358 -16.06 -28.06 -20.56
N ALA A 359 -15.39 -29.21 -20.78
CA ALA A 359 -16.05 -30.49 -20.97
C ALA A 359 -16.91 -30.91 -19.76
N GLY A 360 -17.98 -31.68 -20.02
CA GLY A 360 -18.90 -32.15 -19.00
C GLY A 360 -18.20 -32.88 -17.86
N GLY A 361 -18.38 -32.40 -16.64
CA GLY A 361 -17.88 -33.07 -15.44
C GLY A 361 -18.91 -34.07 -14.88
N SER A 362 -18.42 -35.12 -14.26
CA SER A 362 -19.22 -36.06 -13.46
C SER A 362 -20.10 -35.30 -12.47
N LYS A 363 -21.32 -35.77 -12.24
CA LYS A 363 -22.15 -35.32 -11.12
C LYS A 363 -21.33 -35.41 -9.85
N SER A 364 -21.03 -34.27 -9.22
CA SER A 364 -20.47 -34.27 -7.88
C SER A 364 -21.47 -34.99 -6.99
N ALA A 365 -21.07 -36.11 -6.41
CA ALA A 365 -21.82 -36.70 -5.32
C ALA A 365 -22.01 -35.63 -4.26
N ALA A 366 -23.25 -35.36 -3.88
CA ALA A 366 -23.54 -34.47 -2.79
C ALA A 366 -22.83 -35.05 -1.56
N SER A 367 -21.75 -34.40 -1.13
CA SER A 367 -21.17 -34.70 0.17
C SER A 367 -22.28 -34.39 1.20
N SER A 368 -22.65 -35.36 2.00
CA SER A 368 -23.49 -35.11 3.17
C SER A 368 -22.72 -34.16 4.08
N GLU A 369 -22.99 -32.86 3.96
CA GLU A 369 -22.42 -31.88 4.87
C GLU A 369 -23.08 -32.07 6.23
N PHE A 370 -22.29 -32.46 7.22
CA PHE A 370 -22.75 -32.71 8.61
C PHE A 370 -23.33 -31.42 9.24
N LEU A 371 -22.95 -30.25 8.74
CA LEU A 371 -23.42 -28.94 9.20
C LEU A 371 -24.08 -28.16 8.05
N PRO A 372 -25.11 -27.34 8.35
CA PRO A 372 -25.69 -26.44 7.35
C PRO A 372 -24.62 -25.53 6.72
N GLY A 373 -24.68 -25.37 5.40
CA GLY A 373 -23.64 -24.61 4.65
C GLY A 373 -23.46 -23.17 5.12
N TRP A 374 -24.49 -22.52 5.67
CA TRP A 374 -24.40 -21.18 6.27
C TRP A 374 -23.58 -21.19 7.58
N LEU A 375 -23.73 -22.23 8.41
CA LEU A 375 -23.00 -22.37 9.68
C LEU A 375 -21.51 -22.66 9.41
N LEU A 376 -21.20 -23.55 8.48
CA LEU A 376 -19.83 -23.83 8.03
C LEU A 376 -19.15 -22.57 7.47
N HIS A 377 -19.90 -21.77 6.73
CA HIS A 377 -19.42 -20.50 6.21
C HIS A 377 -19.17 -19.50 7.34
N GLY A 378 -20.10 -19.32 8.27
CA GLY A 378 -19.92 -18.46 9.43
C GLY A 378 -18.71 -18.88 10.28
N LEU A 379 -18.57 -20.17 10.56
CA LEU A 379 -17.44 -20.70 11.33
C LEU A 379 -16.10 -20.41 10.66
N LYS A 380 -15.98 -20.59 9.33
CA LYS A 380 -14.78 -20.21 8.57
C LYS A 380 -14.43 -18.73 8.75
N TRP A 381 -15.42 -17.83 8.65
CA TRP A 381 -15.20 -16.39 8.82
C TRP A 381 -14.79 -16.02 10.24
N VAL A 382 -15.41 -16.61 11.25
CA VAL A 382 -15.02 -16.43 12.65
C VAL A 382 -13.58 -16.87 12.86
N THR A 383 -13.22 -18.07 12.39
CA THR A 383 -11.88 -18.62 12.59
C THR A 383 -10.79 -17.86 11.84
N VAL A 384 -11.05 -17.44 10.59
CA VAL A 384 -10.02 -16.88 9.70
C VAL A 384 -9.95 -15.35 9.77
N PHE A 385 -11.04 -14.69 10.18
CA PHE A 385 -11.11 -13.24 10.21
C PHE A 385 -11.35 -12.68 11.63
N VAL A 386 -12.44 -13.09 12.30
CA VAL A 386 -12.85 -12.46 13.57
C VAL A 386 -11.87 -12.77 14.71
N ILE A 387 -11.45 -14.03 14.86
CA ILE A 387 -10.51 -14.42 15.92
C ILE A 387 -9.13 -13.77 15.74
N PRO A 388 -8.47 -13.84 14.55
CA PRO A 388 -7.18 -13.18 14.36
C PRO A 388 -7.26 -11.66 14.53
N LEU A 389 -8.30 -11.02 13.99
CA LEU A 389 -8.48 -9.58 14.12
C LEU A 389 -8.71 -9.16 15.57
N GLY A 390 -9.53 -9.92 16.31
CA GLY A 390 -9.76 -9.69 17.74
C GLY A 390 -8.49 -9.89 18.59
N ALA A 391 -7.70 -10.92 18.29
CA ALA A 391 -6.43 -11.15 18.97
C ALA A 391 -5.43 -10.01 18.73
N LEU A 392 -5.30 -9.53 17.49
CA LEU A 392 -4.44 -8.40 17.14
C LEU A 392 -4.95 -7.08 17.77
N TRP A 393 -6.26 -6.87 17.80
CA TRP A 393 -6.85 -5.71 18.49
C TRP A 393 -6.54 -5.73 19.99
N ILE A 394 -6.77 -6.87 20.67
CA ILE A 394 -6.46 -7.03 22.10
C ILE A 394 -4.95 -6.85 22.34
N GLY A 395 -4.10 -7.40 21.48
CA GLY A 395 -2.64 -7.25 21.58
C GLY A 395 -2.24 -5.77 21.53
N GLN A 396 -2.70 -5.05 20.53
CA GLN A 396 -2.34 -3.65 20.34
C GLN A 396 -2.89 -2.73 21.45
N THR A 397 -4.09 -3.01 21.99
CA THR A 397 -4.69 -2.20 23.06
C THR A 397 -4.06 -2.45 24.44
N ARG A 398 -3.42 -3.59 24.66
CA ARG A 398 -2.68 -3.89 25.90
C ARG A 398 -1.33 -3.21 26.01
N GLY A 399 -0.88 -2.56 24.97
CA GLY A 399 0.38 -1.85 24.86
C GLY A 399 1.31 -2.52 23.83
N THR A 400 1.94 -1.68 23.03
CA THR A 400 2.93 -2.11 22.04
C THR A 400 4.33 -1.97 22.63
N THR A 401 5.22 -2.88 22.30
CA THR A 401 6.65 -2.75 22.58
C THR A 401 7.20 -1.44 22.00
N PRO A 402 8.10 -0.71 22.66
CA PRO A 402 8.73 0.48 22.11
C PRO A 402 9.31 0.26 20.72
N GLU A 403 9.28 1.30 19.87
CA GLU A 403 9.67 1.20 18.46
C GLU A 403 11.09 0.65 18.27
N VAL A 404 12.04 1.10 19.11
CA VAL A 404 13.44 0.65 19.07
C VAL A 404 13.57 -0.84 19.38
N GLU A 405 12.87 -1.33 20.42
CA GLU A 405 12.90 -2.74 20.80
C GLU A 405 12.25 -3.63 19.75
N ARG A 406 11.14 -3.18 19.15
CA ARG A 406 10.50 -3.90 18.04
C ARG A 406 11.43 -4.03 16.85
N ALA A 407 12.04 -2.92 16.43
CA ALA A 407 12.94 -2.91 15.29
C ALA A 407 14.19 -3.77 15.54
N ALA A 408 14.72 -3.74 16.76
CA ALA A 408 15.80 -4.62 17.18
C ALA A 408 15.41 -6.10 17.09
N SER A 409 14.20 -6.46 17.56
CA SER A 409 13.68 -7.84 17.47
C SER A 409 13.58 -8.30 16.02
N VAL A 410 13.07 -7.44 15.11
CA VAL A 410 12.98 -7.77 13.68
C VAL A 410 14.37 -8.02 13.08
N VAL A 411 15.38 -7.22 13.46
CA VAL A 411 16.78 -7.44 13.01
C VAL A 411 17.34 -8.77 13.53
N GLN A 412 16.98 -9.19 14.75
CA GLN A 412 17.38 -10.50 15.28
C GLN A 412 16.72 -11.65 14.53
N ASP A 413 15.45 -11.51 14.19
CA ASP A 413 14.66 -12.53 13.48
C ASP A 413 15.06 -12.67 12.01
N VAL A 414 15.40 -11.56 11.35
CA VAL A 414 15.77 -11.51 9.93
C VAL A 414 17.09 -10.72 9.73
N PRO A 415 18.21 -11.24 10.24
CA PRO A 415 19.49 -10.52 10.23
C PRO A 415 20.00 -10.19 8.81
N ALA A 416 19.54 -10.94 7.80
CA ALA A 416 19.86 -10.73 6.39
C ALA A 416 19.00 -9.66 5.70
N SER A 417 18.17 -8.90 6.43
CA SER A 417 17.33 -7.85 5.84
C SER A 417 17.96 -6.47 6.00
N ALA A 418 18.46 -5.89 4.91
CA ALA A 418 18.89 -4.49 4.87
C ALA A 418 17.74 -3.55 5.29
N ARG A 419 16.52 -3.82 4.86
CA ARG A 419 15.32 -3.05 5.22
C ARG A 419 15.03 -3.05 6.73
N ALA A 420 15.19 -4.20 7.41
CA ALA A 420 15.05 -4.27 8.86
C ALA A 420 16.08 -3.38 9.57
N ARG A 421 17.32 -3.41 9.09
CA ARG A 421 18.39 -2.57 9.65
C ARG A 421 18.16 -1.09 9.40
N VAL A 422 17.67 -0.69 8.22
CA VAL A 422 17.28 0.71 7.96
C VAL A 422 16.20 1.16 8.95
N ARG A 423 15.16 0.36 9.16
CA ARG A 423 14.11 0.69 10.13
C ARG A 423 14.63 0.78 11.56
N TYR A 424 15.55 -0.10 11.93
CA TYR A 424 16.17 -0.04 13.24
C TYR A 424 17.03 1.23 13.38
N GLY A 425 17.82 1.58 12.37
CA GLY A 425 18.56 2.83 12.31
C GLY A 425 17.66 4.07 12.46
N LEU A 426 16.53 4.11 11.75
CA LEU A 426 15.54 5.19 11.86
C LEU A 426 14.90 5.26 13.26
N ALA A 427 14.60 4.13 13.87
CA ALA A 427 14.07 4.08 15.24
C ALA A 427 15.10 4.57 16.28
N LEU A 428 16.37 4.19 16.11
CA LEU A 428 17.49 4.65 16.94
C LEU A 428 17.72 6.16 16.76
N GLN A 429 17.71 6.66 15.51
CA GLN A 429 17.82 8.09 15.21
C GLN A 429 16.73 8.91 15.90
N LYS A 430 15.48 8.44 15.86
CA LYS A 430 14.35 9.07 16.55
C LYS A 430 14.46 9.06 18.08
N ALA A 431 15.25 8.14 18.61
CA ALA A 431 15.59 8.02 20.03
C ALA A 431 16.92 8.72 20.39
N ASP A 432 17.46 9.56 19.49
CA ASP A 432 18.74 10.28 19.63
C ASP A 432 19.96 9.40 19.87
N ARG A 433 19.88 8.09 19.49
CA ARG A 433 20.98 7.11 19.58
C ARG A 433 21.77 7.09 18.28
N PHE A 434 22.47 8.19 17.96
CA PHE A 434 23.06 8.43 16.66
C PHE A 434 24.17 7.45 16.29
N ASP A 435 25.12 7.15 17.20
CA ASP A 435 26.21 6.19 16.93
C ASP A 435 25.69 4.81 16.52
N GLU A 436 24.66 4.32 17.22
CA GLU A 436 24.06 3.02 16.92
C GLU A 436 23.25 3.07 15.60
N ALA A 437 22.59 4.18 15.32
CA ALA A 437 21.87 4.39 14.06
C ALA A 437 22.84 4.39 12.86
N GLU A 438 23.99 5.08 12.98
CA GLU A 438 25.06 5.08 11.98
C GLU A 438 25.52 3.66 11.66
N GLU A 439 25.77 2.84 12.69
CA GLU A 439 26.19 1.45 12.51
C GLU A 439 25.13 0.66 11.70
N GLN A 440 23.85 0.78 12.06
CA GLN A 440 22.79 0.05 11.37
C GLN A 440 22.63 0.48 9.90
N PHE A 441 22.70 1.77 9.61
CA PHE A 441 22.65 2.25 8.23
C PHE A 441 23.86 1.78 7.42
N ARG A 442 25.08 1.83 7.98
CA ARG A 442 26.28 1.32 7.31
C ARG A 442 26.23 -0.20 7.06
N ILE A 443 25.66 -0.98 8.01
CA ILE A 443 25.43 -2.40 7.78
C ILE A 443 24.42 -2.61 6.66
N ALA A 444 23.31 -1.86 6.67
CA ALA A 444 22.29 -1.95 5.64
C ALA A 444 22.88 -1.68 4.24
N LEU A 445 23.69 -0.63 4.10
CA LEU A 445 24.33 -0.26 2.83
C LEU A 445 25.39 -1.25 2.36
N ARG A 446 26.09 -1.93 3.27
CA ARG A 446 26.97 -3.05 2.90
C ARG A 446 26.22 -4.26 2.37
N MET A 447 24.99 -4.49 2.84
CA MET A 447 24.13 -5.60 2.39
C MET A 447 23.42 -5.26 1.08
N ASP A 448 22.93 -4.06 0.95
CA ASP A 448 22.22 -3.53 -0.20
C ASP A 448 22.57 -2.04 -0.38
N PRO A 449 23.47 -1.71 -1.31
CA PRO A 449 23.84 -0.32 -1.59
C PRO A 449 22.68 0.54 -2.11
N THR A 450 21.56 -0.08 -2.48
CA THR A 450 20.35 0.62 -2.93
C THR A 450 19.25 0.62 -1.89
N ALA A 451 19.56 0.26 -0.63
CA ALA A 451 18.58 0.19 0.45
C ALA A 451 17.85 1.53 0.61
N GLU A 452 16.54 1.51 0.40
CA GLU A 452 15.69 2.70 0.45
C GLU A 452 15.86 3.44 1.77
N LYS A 453 16.09 4.74 1.71
CA LYS A 453 16.29 5.65 2.85
C LYS A 453 17.55 5.40 3.70
N ALA A 454 18.40 4.44 3.36
CA ALA A 454 19.61 4.19 4.16
C ALA A 454 20.61 5.35 4.04
N HIS A 455 20.90 5.81 2.83
CA HIS A 455 21.75 6.97 2.59
C HIS A 455 21.17 8.25 3.21
N TYR A 456 19.86 8.46 3.05
CA TYR A 456 19.18 9.60 3.65
C TYR A 456 19.24 9.58 5.19
N GLY A 457 18.97 8.43 5.81
CA GLY A 457 19.06 8.27 7.26
C GLY A 457 20.50 8.46 7.78
N LEU A 458 21.49 7.89 7.08
CA LEU A 458 22.89 8.06 7.40
C LEU A 458 23.33 9.53 7.27
N GLY A 459 22.90 10.21 6.20
CA GLY A 459 23.18 11.63 6.01
C GLY A 459 22.66 12.51 7.16
N HIS A 460 21.44 12.21 7.66
CA HIS A 460 20.89 12.90 8.82
C HIS A 460 21.66 12.63 10.13
N VAL A 461 22.10 11.40 10.34
CA VAL A 461 22.91 11.05 11.53
C VAL A 461 24.25 11.77 11.47
N LEU A 462 24.93 11.73 10.33
CA LEU A 462 26.20 12.42 10.12
C LEU A 462 26.08 13.95 10.28
N LEU A 463 24.94 14.53 9.84
CA LEU A 463 24.63 15.94 10.08
C LEU A 463 24.49 16.26 11.57
N ALA A 464 23.79 15.41 12.34
CA ALA A 464 23.66 15.57 13.79
C ALA A 464 25.03 15.50 14.50
N GLU A 465 25.93 14.65 14.02
CA GLU A 465 27.31 14.52 14.49
C GLU A 465 28.25 15.60 13.94
N SER A 466 27.75 16.56 13.15
CA SER A 466 28.52 17.62 12.50
C SER A 466 29.58 17.13 11.49
N LYS A 467 29.44 15.90 10.97
CA LYS A 467 30.28 15.33 9.90
C LYS A 467 29.78 15.80 8.53
N LEU A 468 29.82 17.14 8.29
CA LEU A 468 29.08 17.79 7.20
C LEU A 468 29.45 17.30 5.79
N ASN A 469 30.74 17.02 5.52
CA ASN A 469 31.17 16.55 4.19
C ASN A 469 30.68 15.13 3.91
N GLU A 470 30.70 14.25 4.89
CA GLU A 470 30.18 12.90 4.76
C GLU A 470 28.65 12.94 4.59
N ALA A 471 27.95 13.76 5.39
CA ALA A 471 26.52 13.98 5.26
C ALA A 471 26.12 14.44 3.85
N ALA A 472 26.89 15.37 3.27
CA ALA A 472 26.65 15.83 1.90
C ALA A 472 26.77 14.70 0.87
N GLY A 473 27.79 13.85 0.99
CA GLY A 473 27.97 12.69 0.11
C GLY A 473 26.82 11.68 0.20
N GLU A 474 26.35 11.42 1.42
CA GLU A 474 25.22 10.50 1.63
C GLU A 474 23.88 11.09 1.13
N MET A 475 23.65 12.39 1.31
CA MET A 475 22.47 13.08 0.77
C MET A 475 22.47 13.12 -0.76
N GLU A 476 23.65 13.32 -1.38
CA GLU A 476 23.81 13.26 -2.83
C GLU A 476 23.50 11.86 -3.39
N GLU A 477 23.92 10.80 -2.68
CA GLU A 477 23.58 9.43 -3.05
C GLU A 477 22.08 9.16 -2.89
N ALA A 478 21.45 9.66 -1.82
CA ALA A 478 20.00 9.55 -1.63
C ALA A 478 19.23 10.23 -2.78
N LEU A 479 19.68 11.41 -3.21
CA LEU A 479 19.10 12.14 -4.36
C LEU A 479 19.35 11.42 -5.70
N ARG A 480 20.46 10.69 -5.85
CA ARG A 480 20.69 9.86 -7.04
C ARG A 480 19.70 8.71 -7.14
N GLN A 481 19.28 8.15 -5.98
CA GLN A 481 18.28 7.09 -5.92
C GLN A 481 16.85 7.63 -6.13
N ASP A 482 16.52 8.80 -5.57
CA ASP A 482 15.22 9.45 -5.73
C ASP A 482 15.36 10.95 -6.07
N PRO A 483 15.64 11.28 -7.34
CA PRO A 483 15.92 12.66 -7.76
C PRO A 483 14.67 13.57 -7.79
N ARG A 484 13.49 13.04 -7.45
CA ARG A 484 12.25 13.80 -7.41
C ARG A 484 11.70 13.98 -6.00
N ASN A 485 12.47 13.65 -5.00
CA ASN A 485 12.09 13.81 -3.61
C ASN A 485 12.41 15.23 -3.12
N GLY A 486 11.41 16.09 -3.04
CA GLY A 486 11.59 17.46 -2.61
C GLY A 486 12.08 17.60 -1.16
N GLU A 487 11.80 16.64 -0.28
CA GLU A 487 12.34 16.65 1.09
C GLU A 487 13.84 16.37 1.11
N PHE A 488 14.31 15.43 0.28
CA PHE A 488 15.74 15.15 0.16
C PHE A 488 16.50 16.35 -0.37
N HIS A 489 15.96 17.06 -1.38
CA HIS A 489 16.51 18.32 -1.87
C HIS A 489 16.58 19.38 -0.77
N SER A 490 15.51 19.56 0.00
CA SER A 490 15.46 20.51 1.11
C SER A 490 16.50 20.19 2.19
N ASP A 491 16.62 18.94 2.59
CA ASP A 491 17.56 18.53 3.64
C ASP A 491 19.03 18.58 3.14
N TYR A 492 19.28 18.28 1.87
CA TYR A 492 20.58 18.49 1.24
C TYR A 492 20.94 19.98 1.16
N GLY A 493 19.97 20.84 0.82
CA GLY A 493 20.11 22.29 0.88
C GLY A 493 20.56 22.76 2.27
N TYR A 494 19.99 22.20 3.34
CA TYR A 494 20.41 22.50 4.70
C TYR A 494 21.86 22.05 5.01
N VAL A 495 22.27 20.88 4.53
CA VAL A 495 23.67 20.44 4.66
C VAL A 495 24.63 21.38 3.92
N LEU A 496 24.28 21.79 2.70
CA LEU A 496 25.06 22.74 1.90
C LEU A 496 25.16 24.12 2.57
N GLU A 497 24.08 24.59 3.17
CA GLU A 497 24.06 25.81 3.99
C GLU A 497 25.08 25.72 5.13
N ARG A 498 25.08 24.61 5.88
CA ARG A 498 26.01 24.36 6.99
C ARG A 498 27.47 24.27 6.52
N LEU A 499 27.71 23.86 5.27
CA LEU A 499 29.01 23.86 4.61
C LEU A 499 29.40 25.23 4.05
N GLY A 500 28.52 26.24 4.09
CA GLY A 500 28.75 27.58 3.52
C GLY A 500 28.57 27.64 2.00
N ARG A 501 28.08 26.58 1.33
CA ARG A 501 27.86 26.49 -0.12
C ARG A 501 26.49 27.11 -0.48
N LYS A 502 26.38 28.44 -0.25
CA LYS A 502 25.08 29.14 -0.26
C LYS A 502 24.35 29.10 -1.59
N ASP A 503 25.03 29.24 -2.72
CA ASP A 503 24.39 29.26 -4.03
C ASP A 503 23.82 27.89 -4.40
N GLU A 504 24.54 26.84 -4.04
CA GLU A 504 24.05 25.46 -4.21
C GLU A 504 22.88 25.16 -3.27
N ALA A 505 22.94 25.62 -2.01
CA ALA A 505 21.83 25.48 -1.07
C ALA A 505 20.54 26.12 -1.60
N ILE A 506 20.63 27.34 -2.21
CA ILE A 506 19.47 28.00 -2.83
C ILE A 506 18.88 27.12 -3.92
N ALA A 507 19.71 26.61 -4.83
CA ALA A 507 19.24 25.78 -5.94
C ALA A 507 18.52 24.50 -5.44
N GLU A 508 19.05 23.89 -4.38
CA GLU A 508 18.45 22.69 -3.79
C GLU A 508 17.15 23.01 -3.05
N TYR A 509 17.06 24.10 -2.30
CA TYR A 509 15.81 24.55 -1.68
C TYR A 509 14.73 24.90 -2.72
N GLU A 510 15.08 25.63 -3.77
CA GLU A 510 14.16 25.95 -4.86
C GLU A 510 13.67 24.68 -5.56
N ARG A 511 14.55 23.71 -5.77
CA ARG A 511 14.17 22.42 -6.33
C ARG A 511 13.22 21.66 -5.42
N GLY A 512 13.49 21.70 -4.11
CA GLY A 512 12.62 21.10 -3.08
C GLY A 512 11.20 21.66 -3.12
N THR A 513 11.05 22.99 -3.12
CA THR A 513 9.73 23.66 -3.17
C THR A 513 8.98 23.41 -4.49
N GLN A 514 9.69 23.32 -5.62
CA GLN A 514 9.09 22.97 -6.92
C GLN A 514 8.56 21.54 -6.96
N LEU A 515 9.28 20.59 -6.35
CA LEU A 515 8.91 19.18 -6.34
C LEU A 515 7.81 18.88 -5.31
N ASN A 516 7.86 19.54 -4.14
CA ASN A 516 6.89 19.39 -3.06
C ASN A 516 6.21 20.71 -2.67
N PRO A 517 5.42 21.33 -3.57
CA PRO A 517 4.86 22.68 -3.36
C PRO A 517 3.84 22.78 -2.22
N LYS A 518 3.49 21.67 -1.59
CA LYS A 518 2.55 21.61 -0.45
C LYS A 518 3.23 21.18 0.85
N SER A 519 4.52 20.86 0.83
CA SER A 519 5.23 20.43 2.03
C SER A 519 5.59 21.62 2.91
N GLY A 520 4.93 21.73 4.06
CA GLY A 520 5.22 22.77 5.06
C GLY A 520 6.69 22.73 5.51
N LYS A 521 7.28 21.54 5.68
CA LYS A 521 8.69 21.36 6.06
C LYS A 521 9.64 22.00 5.02
N VAL A 522 9.42 21.72 3.74
CA VAL A 522 10.29 22.20 2.66
C VAL A 522 10.25 23.72 2.57
N HIS A 523 9.04 24.33 2.59
CA HIS A 523 8.87 25.78 2.58
C HIS A 523 9.45 26.42 3.86
N TYR A 524 9.28 25.80 5.02
CA TYR A 524 9.83 26.29 6.27
C TYR A 524 11.37 26.35 6.26
N ASN A 525 12.03 25.28 5.84
CA ASN A 525 13.49 25.22 5.76
C ASN A 525 14.03 26.30 4.81
N TYR A 526 13.41 26.46 3.63
CA TYR A 526 13.80 27.50 2.68
C TYR A 526 13.55 28.90 3.23
N ALA A 527 12.41 29.15 3.88
CA ALA A 527 12.10 30.42 4.52
C ALA A 527 13.12 30.81 5.60
N MET A 528 13.51 29.85 6.44
CA MET A 528 14.54 30.05 7.46
C MET A 528 15.90 30.43 6.82
N PHE A 529 16.31 29.72 5.80
CA PHE A 529 17.54 30.03 5.05
C PHE A 529 17.48 31.47 4.45
N LEU A 530 16.38 31.83 3.80
CA LEU A 530 16.17 33.14 3.20
C LEU A 530 16.22 34.26 4.24
N ALA A 531 15.55 34.05 5.38
CA ALA A 531 15.52 35.02 6.49
C ALA A 531 16.93 35.25 7.06
N LEU A 532 17.70 34.20 7.32
CA LEU A 532 19.08 34.28 7.79
C LEU A 532 20.03 34.99 6.81
N ASN A 533 19.73 34.89 5.51
CA ASN A 533 20.51 35.58 4.47
C ASN A 533 19.92 36.96 4.07
N GLY A 534 18.99 37.52 4.86
CA GLY A 534 18.44 38.87 4.67
C GLY A 534 17.44 39.00 3.51
N LYS A 535 17.06 37.94 2.85
CA LYS A 535 16.06 37.89 1.77
C LYS A 535 14.63 37.89 2.35
N LEU A 536 14.30 38.93 3.15
CA LEU A 536 13.10 38.96 3.99
C LEU A 536 11.80 38.83 3.21
N ASP A 537 11.66 39.46 2.04
CA ASP A 537 10.44 39.37 1.22
C ASP A 537 10.15 37.95 0.77
N GLN A 538 11.19 37.25 0.32
CA GLN A 538 11.07 35.86 -0.09
C GLN A 538 10.78 34.95 1.11
N ALA A 539 11.47 35.17 2.24
CA ALA A 539 11.22 34.40 3.47
C ALA A 539 9.75 34.53 3.95
N ILE A 540 9.22 35.75 3.93
CA ILE A 540 7.82 36.02 4.29
C ILE A 540 6.86 35.26 3.38
N ALA A 541 7.13 35.26 2.06
CA ALA A 541 6.30 34.51 1.11
C ALA A 541 6.31 33.00 1.38
N GLU A 542 7.48 32.43 1.67
CA GLU A 542 7.62 31.01 1.98
C GLU A 542 6.95 30.62 3.32
N PHE A 543 7.10 31.43 4.38
CA PHE A 543 6.37 31.23 5.64
C PHE A 543 4.84 31.28 5.45
N GLN A 544 4.35 32.19 4.61
CA GLN A 544 2.94 32.28 4.27
C GLN A 544 2.45 31.04 3.52
N MET A 545 3.31 30.39 2.71
CA MET A 545 2.98 29.10 2.08
C MET A 545 2.75 28.03 3.14
N VAL A 546 3.58 27.96 4.17
CA VAL A 546 3.37 26.99 5.27
C VAL A 546 2.03 27.25 5.94
N LEU A 547 1.71 28.53 6.31
CA LEU A 547 0.48 28.88 7.00
C LEU A 547 -0.79 28.70 6.19
N ARG A 548 -0.72 28.62 4.86
CA ARG A 548 -1.88 28.22 4.01
C ARG A 548 -2.30 26.78 4.25
N HIS A 549 -1.36 25.91 4.58
CA HIS A 549 -1.62 24.48 4.82
C HIS A 549 -1.82 24.17 6.30
N ASP A 550 -1.08 24.84 7.18
CA ASP A 550 -1.22 24.73 8.63
C ASP A 550 -1.34 26.13 9.28
N PRO A 551 -2.55 26.70 9.34
CA PRO A 551 -2.77 28.02 9.90
C PRO A 551 -2.48 28.15 11.41
N ASN A 552 -2.32 27.04 12.13
CA ASN A 552 -2.09 27.03 13.57
C ASN A 552 -0.67 26.57 13.94
N HIS A 553 0.33 26.82 13.09
CA HIS A 553 1.72 26.44 13.35
C HIS A 553 2.44 27.55 14.15
N PRO A 554 2.64 27.41 15.48
CA PRO A 554 3.13 28.50 16.33
C PRO A 554 4.53 28.96 15.95
N GLU A 555 5.41 28.03 15.60
CA GLU A 555 6.80 28.30 15.25
C GLU A 555 6.93 29.10 13.95
N VAL A 556 6.07 28.80 12.98
CA VAL A 556 6.02 29.57 11.70
C VAL A 556 5.52 30.98 11.96
N HIS A 557 4.46 31.17 12.78
CA HIS A 557 4.01 32.49 13.18
C HIS A 557 5.12 33.28 13.88
N TYR A 558 5.89 32.64 14.77
CA TYR A 558 7.00 33.28 15.46
C TYR A 558 8.09 33.76 14.48
N HIS A 559 8.54 32.91 13.58
CA HIS A 559 9.59 33.29 12.61
C HIS A 559 9.10 34.27 11.55
N LEU A 560 7.85 34.19 11.13
CA LEU A 560 7.23 35.20 10.27
C LEU A 560 7.14 36.56 10.99
N GLY A 561 6.80 36.56 12.27
CA GLY A 561 6.83 37.76 13.12
C GLY A 561 8.22 38.39 13.19
N LEU A 562 9.28 37.55 13.33
CA LEU A 562 10.68 38.01 13.30
C LEU A 562 11.05 38.62 11.95
N ALA A 563 10.68 37.98 10.83
CA ALA A 563 10.97 38.47 9.48
C ALA A 563 10.26 39.80 9.19
N LEU A 564 8.98 39.94 9.58
CA LEU A 564 8.21 41.18 9.45
C LEU A 564 8.78 42.30 10.33
N PHE A 565 9.17 41.98 11.56
CA PHE A 565 9.82 42.92 12.45
C PHE A 565 11.15 43.44 11.86
N ALA A 566 11.97 42.55 11.34
CA ALA A 566 13.23 42.88 10.68
C ALA A 566 13.00 43.75 9.43
N LYS A 567 11.91 43.54 8.71
CA LYS A 567 11.50 44.35 7.55
C LYS A 567 10.94 45.71 7.95
N GLY A 568 10.55 45.91 9.24
CA GLY A 568 9.94 47.14 9.75
C GLY A 568 8.41 47.13 9.71
N ASP A 569 7.77 46.02 9.32
CA ASP A 569 6.32 45.85 9.40
C ASP A 569 5.93 45.47 10.84
N LEU A 570 5.80 46.48 11.68
CA LEU A 570 5.53 46.33 13.10
C LEU A 570 4.10 45.80 13.37
N GLU A 571 3.12 46.21 12.57
CA GLU A 571 1.74 45.75 12.74
C GLU A 571 1.61 44.28 12.31
N GLY A 572 2.22 43.91 11.20
CA GLY A 572 2.31 42.50 10.77
C GLY A 572 3.00 41.63 11.81
N ALA A 573 4.13 42.09 12.36
CA ALA A 573 4.86 41.36 13.40
C ALA A 573 3.99 41.18 14.66
N LYS A 574 3.25 42.22 15.10
CA LYS A 574 2.33 42.15 16.23
C LYS A 574 1.27 41.08 16.07
N ILE A 575 0.63 41.02 14.88
CA ILE A 575 -0.40 40.02 14.58
C ILE A 575 0.15 38.61 14.76
N HIS A 576 1.31 38.33 14.17
CA HIS A 576 1.88 36.99 14.21
C HIS A 576 2.45 36.62 15.58
N TYR A 577 3.02 37.53 16.33
CA TYR A 577 3.42 37.26 17.73
C TYR A 577 2.24 37.05 18.66
N LEU A 578 1.12 37.77 18.47
CA LEU A 578 -0.11 37.51 19.22
C LEU A 578 -0.64 36.10 18.93
N GLU A 579 -0.61 35.67 17.67
CA GLU A 579 -1.03 34.34 17.31
C GLU A 579 -0.10 33.28 17.88
N THR A 580 1.23 33.52 17.86
CA THR A 580 2.19 32.64 18.54
C THR A 580 1.88 32.54 20.03
N ALA A 581 1.65 33.67 20.72
CA ALA A 581 1.35 33.69 22.14
C ALA A 581 0.03 32.97 22.49
N ARG A 582 -0.94 33.01 21.57
CA ARG A 582 -2.21 32.28 21.71
C ARG A 582 -2.01 30.77 21.59
N LEU A 583 -1.16 30.31 20.64
CA LEU A 583 -0.94 28.92 20.33
C LEU A 583 0.09 28.25 21.27
N ASP A 584 1.17 28.97 21.57
CA ASP A 584 2.31 28.46 22.37
C ASP A 584 2.92 29.61 23.18
N PRO A 585 2.37 29.95 24.36
CA PRO A 585 2.80 31.08 25.18
C PRO A 585 4.17 30.81 25.83
N LYS A 586 5.24 31.30 25.22
CA LYS A 586 6.62 31.22 25.76
C LYS A 586 7.18 32.62 26.06
N ALA A 587 8.10 32.73 27.03
CA ALA A 587 8.73 33.97 27.41
C ALA A 587 9.34 34.77 26.24
N PRO A 588 10.05 34.19 25.25
CA PRO A 588 10.60 34.90 24.12
C PRO A 588 9.56 35.62 23.25
N VAL A 589 8.37 35.05 23.03
CA VAL A 589 7.34 35.67 22.20
C VAL A 589 6.75 36.88 22.89
N HIS A 590 6.51 36.82 24.22
CA HIS A 590 6.01 37.96 25.01
C HIS A 590 7.05 39.07 25.06
N ASN A 591 8.33 38.76 25.22
CA ASN A 591 9.39 39.77 25.14
C ASN A 591 9.43 40.46 23.76
N ASN A 592 9.38 39.72 22.66
CA ASN A 592 9.40 40.29 21.32
C ASN A 592 8.14 41.10 21.02
N LEU A 593 6.98 40.65 21.48
CA LEU A 593 5.73 41.39 21.37
C LEU A 593 5.79 42.71 22.17
N GLY A 594 6.40 42.70 23.37
CA GLY A 594 6.66 43.91 24.18
C GLY A 594 7.56 44.90 23.43
N VAL A 595 8.61 44.41 22.74
CA VAL A 595 9.48 45.26 21.90
C VAL A 595 8.72 45.89 20.74
N VAL A 596 7.83 45.11 20.09
CA VAL A 596 6.96 45.64 19.01
C VAL A 596 6.05 46.72 19.55
N TYR A 597 5.38 46.50 20.70
CA TYR A 597 4.51 47.53 21.35
C TYR A 597 5.30 48.80 21.68
N MET A 598 6.54 48.65 22.20
CA MET A 598 7.41 49.82 22.46
C MET A 598 7.70 50.63 21.19
N ARG A 599 7.99 49.95 20.06
CA ARG A 599 8.23 50.62 18.78
C ARG A 599 6.97 51.27 18.20
N LEU A 600 5.79 50.75 18.51
CA LEU A 600 4.49 51.35 18.14
C LEU A 600 4.03 52.47 19.09
N GLY A 601 4.80 52.78 20.13
CA GLY A 601 4.44 53.78 21.12
C GLY A 601 3.39 53.32 22.13
N GLN A 602 3.07 52.05 22.19
CA GLN A 602 2.08 51.43 23.07
C GLN A 602 2.77 50.92 24.34
N THR A 603 3.21 51.88 25.20
CA THR A 603 4.11 51.62 26.33
C THR A 603 3.43 50.75 27.40
N SER A 604 2.16 50.98 27.71
CA SER A 604 1.45 50.21 28.73
C SER A 604 1.26 48.72 28.33
N GLU A 605 0.94 48.48 27.05
CA GLU A 605 0.84 47.11 26.50
C GLU A 605 2.21 46.41 26.51
N ALA A 606 3.28 47.17 26.21
CA ALA A 606 4.64 46.64 26.27
C ALA A 606 5.02 46.18 27.67
N ILE A 607 4.72 47.00 28.70
CA ILE A 607 4.94 46.68 30.11
C ILE A 607 4.18 45.40 30.51
N ALA A 608 2.93 45.27 30.06
CA ALA A 608 2.14 44.05 30.30
C ALA A 608 2.81 42.80 29.70
N GLN A 609 3.32 42.91 28.48
CA GLN A 609 4.00 41.77 27.80
C GLN A 609 5.36 41.42 28.43
N PHE A 610 6.16 42.39 28.83
CA PHE A 610 7.42 42.12 29.52
C PHE A 610 7.18 41.49 30.93
N ASN A 611 6.14 41.91 31.64
CA ASN A 611 5.73 41.28 32.89
C ASN A 611 5.32 39.80 32.65
N GLU A 612 4.58 39.52 31.58
CA GLU A 612 4.20 38.16 31.23
C GLU A 612 5.42 37.30 30.86
N ALA A 613 6.37 37.85 30.11
CA ALA A 613 7.64 37.19 29.84
C ALA A 613 8.40 36.81 31.12
N LEU A 614 8.44 37.72 32.10
CA LEU A 614 9.10 37.47 33.40
C LEU A 614 8.28 36.53 34.29
N ARG A 615 6.95 36.53 34.17
CA ARG A 615 6.10 35.54 34.85
C ARG A 615 6.39 34.12 34.38
N LEU A 616 6.58 33.95 33.05
CA LEU A 616 6.91 32.68 32.44
C LEU A 616 8.36 32.26 32.68
N GLN A 617 9.28 33.23 32.68
CA GLN A 617 10.71 33.02 32.90
C GLN A 617 11.28 34.13 33.79
N PRO A 618 11.29 33.98 35.12
CA PRO A 618 11.70 35.02 36.05
C PRO A 618 13.15 35.47 35.94
N ASP A 619 14.03 34.62 35.41
CA ASP A 619 15.45 34.89 35.20
C ASP A 619 15.78 35.50 33.82
N ASN A 620 14.79 35.85 33.03
CA ASN A 620 14.98 36.46 31.70
C ASN A 620 15.52 37.90 31.82
N ALA A 621 16.84 38.01 31.79
CA ALA A 621 17.53 39.31 31.93
C ALA A 621 17.12 40.34 30.87
N THR A 622 16.91 39.90 29.62
CA THR A 622 16.50 40.77 28.50
C THR A 622 15.10 41.34 28.73
N ALA A 623 14.14 40.50 29.14
CA ALA A 623 12.80 41.00 29.47
C ALA A 623 12.80 41.97 30.67
N ALA A 624 13.63 41.70 31.68
CA ALA A 624 13.78 42.60 32.85
C ALA A 624 14.39 43.97 32.46
N GLU A 625 15.35 43.98 31.55
CA GLU A 625 15.95 45.20 31.02
C GLU A 625 14.93 46.00 30.18
N ASN A 626 14.23 45.32 29.26
CA ASN A 626 13.18 45.92 28.44
C ASN A 626 12.05 46.50 29.30
N LEU A 627 11.65 45.79 30.37
CA LEU A 627 10.63 46.30 31.31
C LEU A 627 11.09 47.59 32.01
N ARG A 628 12.33 47.61 32.54
CA ARG A 628 12.88 48.83 33.16
C ARG A 628 12.90 49.99 32.19
N PHE A 629 13.29 49.76 30.94
CA PHE A 629 13.27 50.79 29.92
C PHE A 629 11.84 51.30 29.63
N ALA A 630 10.87 50.40 29.52
CA ALA A 630 9.48 50.76 29.29
C ALA A 630 8.88 51.59 30.45
N LEU A 631 9.14 51.20 31.70
CA LEU A 631 8.71 51.93 32.88
C LEU A 631 9.33 53.35 32.98
N SER A 632 10.62 53.51 32.60
CA SER A 632 11.25 54.84 32.56
C SER A 632 10.62 55.78 31.52
N ARG A 633 10.15 55.25 30.41
CA ARG A 633 9.42 56.02 29.39
C ARG A 633 8.01 56.41 29.87
N GLU A 634 7.28 55.48 30.47
CA GLU A 634 5.93 55.73 31.00
C GLU A 634 5.93 56.88 32.03
N THR A 635 6.94 56.93 32.92
CA THR A 635 7.10 58.02 33.90
C THR A 635 7.46 59.35 33.25
N HIS A 636 8.20 59.36 32.14
CA HIS A 636 8.59 60.56 31.42
C HIS A 636 7.43 61.14 30.60
N ASP A 637 6.64 60.31 29.92
CA ASP A 637 5.44 60.70 29.17
C ASP A 637 4.31 61.23 30.09
N SER A 638 4.21 60.73 31.34
CA SER A 638 3.28 61.19 32.33
C SER A 638 3.69 62.51 33.03
N SER A 639 4.96 62.93 32.91
CA SER A 639 5.50 64.15 33.55
C SER A 639 5.59 65.35 32.62
N THR A 640 5.31 65.22 31.32
CA THR A 640 5.21 66.36 30.36
C THR A 640 3.75 66.86 30.33
N PRO A 641 3.46 68.05 30.82
CA PRO A 641 2.11 68.65 30.73
C PRO A 641 1.74 68.87 29.26
N ARG A 642 0.58 68.39 28.82
CA ARG A 642 -0.01 68.71 27.52
C ARG A 642 -0.31 70.15 27.35
#